data_c5e5d6b4436bdb379a1c8321338b1f33
#
_entry.id   c5e5d6b4436bdb379a1c8321338b1f33
#
_cell.length_a   1.000
_cell.length_b   1.000
_cell.length_c   1.000
_cell.angle_alpha   90.00
_cell.angle_beta   90.00
_cell.angle_gamma   90.00
#
_symmetry.space_group_name_H-M   'P 1'
#
loop_
_entity.id
_entity.type
_entity.pdbx_description
1 polymer ?
#
loop_
_entity_poly.entity_id
_entity_poly.type
_entity_poly.pdbx_seq_one_letter_code
_entity_poly.pdbx_strand_id
1 'polypeptide(L)'
;MAEKETISKNVQLVPSQDYEFLRKVGLTHIESLSNRLWTDYNTHDPGITILEALCYAITELGYRAGFDMKDLVVTQGSGITDSERVLFTSKEILTINPLTIDDYRKLLVDIVGVHNAWLFASDTRQGPSNSVLPVNEVPVYADFKNDVLTYDPKPTVLFLSGLYEVLLDLDHDDRFGDLNSGDILLPNPAIPGRFIAGEFFLVFELSSWADASFEFAERAADETVNHISTVTISEDGSQWNCKVVLDDGAEMSFGITLPQKPPGKNVTTVDIETIMQPDFLHGLFAEYLQKIMKAKTIVQTATKRLHERRNLCEDFLTIRSVLIEEIAFCFDIDVAPAADIEQVQAAVFFAIENYLNPSVEFYSLQEMLDKKIPVDEIFNGPVLEHGFIDTVQLQQTQLRSIIHASDIINLLMDIEGVLGIRNFVMTKYDQNGDAVPGSIGQKWCMHIAPFHKPALSKEKSKIILFKNQFPFLARYSEVRDSILLLHAQASRDKLKGFQQDLPIPPGHKRDTDSFWPVQYEFPQTYGIGQHGLPANASESRIAMQRQLKGYLMFYEQLLADFFSQLSNAHALFSVADLTHTYFAQFLGEIKDIAPIYKNDGVDIFLEKAISNADSIANNQNDWQQLYESRQLYQDRRSRFLDHLLARFAESFNDYALLMYRINYEERTETKISFEDLTNAKINLLKDYPVISSGRGKAYNYFPQNDDFSVNITQLWDTDNVSGIEKRIAALTGITDSTRCFLYCMKNIEVRCNERLVNENGNEKLACFHEFAITTLTGVTLKNAKQYASKAEAEEDLQKILELGKHKTNFSFNQADKNLQLNSAEETLMKTDVDLFEEEVDAMEAADQFVKEFNEECNDPIGLHLIEHILLRPRNTDYKLMEVCLKNGECPCDMDPYTFRASVVLPYWPGYFDNAAFREYFENRIQEEAPAHVQLKVCWLSNDLMREFEVRHKRWIEELAAYSADPLTNADTFREANDDMVEVLKLLHSEYPLATLHNCDESKAGSNTVVLGKTVLGTFKNQ
;
A
#
# COMPACT_ATOMS: atom_id res chain seq x y z
N MET A 1 9.70 4.19 41.46
CA MET A 1 10.32 5.01 42.57
C MET A 1 10.44 6.40 42.01
N ALA A 2 9.85 7.41 42.68
CA ALA A 2 10.06 8.79 42.29
C ALA A 2 11.56 9.11 42.46
N GLU A 3 12.23 9.43 41.35
CA GLU A 3 13.58 9.94 41.39
C GLU A 3 13.60 11.19 42.32
N LYS A 4 14.43 11.16 43.30
CA LYS A 4 14.64 12.33 44.12
C LYS A 4 15.30 13.38 43.24
N GLU A 5 14.58 14.45 42.93
CA GLU A 5 15.17 15.65 42.34
C GLU A 5 16.29 16.17 43.23
N THR A 6 17.50 16.05 42.78
CA THR A 6 18.68 16.57 43.48
C THR A 6 19.33 17.64 42.63
N ILE A 7 19.59 18.79 43.21
CA ILE A 7 20.34 19.87 42.55
C ILE A 7 21.83 19.52 42.64
N SER A 8 22.48 19.44 41.46
CA SER A 8 23.93 19.25 41.44
C SER A 8 24.67 20.45 42.05
N LYS A 9 25.69 20.18 42.88
CA LYS A 9 26.46 21.25 43.54
C LYS A 9 27.39 21.99 42.56
N ASN A 10 27.77 21.35 41.45
CA ASN A 10 28.61 21.90 40.39
C ASN A 10 27.89 21.70 39.04
N VAL A 11 26.97 22.58 38.71
CA VAL A 11 26.30 22.60 37.41
C VAL A 11 27.21 23.31 36.41
N GLN A 12 27.54 22.67 35.30
CA GLN A 12 28.11 23.34 34.13
C GLN A 12 26.96 23.99 33.35
N LEU A 13 26.84 25.30 33.46
CA LEU A 13 25.83 26.08 32.76
C LEU A 13 26.27 26.26 31.29
N VAL A 14 25.31 26.22 30.38
CA VAL A 14 25.53 26.65 28.99
C VAL A 14 25.68 28.17 28.95
N PRO A 15 26.40 28.76 27.97
CA PRO A 15 26.69 30.19 27.91
C PRO A 15 25.47 31.11 28.04
N SER A 16 24.30 30.72 27.53
CA SER A 16 23.04 31.46 27.63
C SER A 16 22.41 31.45 29.02
N GLN A 17 22.81 30.54 29.89
CA GLN A 17 22.33 30.39 31.27
C GLN A 17 23.36 30.88 32.28
N ASP A 18 24.56 31.22 31.83
CA ASP A 18 25.67 31.69 32.69
C ASP A 18 25.70 33.22 32.74
N TYR A 19 25.15 33.77 33.82
CA TYR A 19 25.08 35.21 34.04
C TYR A 19 26.46 35.89 34.04
N GLU A 20 27.45 35.29 34.65
CA GLU A 20 28.82 35.86 34.73
C GLU A 20 29.48 35.89 33.35
N PHE A 21 29.26 34.85 32.57
CA PHE A 21 29.73 34.80 31.19
C PHE A 21 29.06 35.90 30.35
N LEU A 22 27.71 35.99 30.38
CA LEU A 22 26.95 37.01 29.64
C LEU A 22 27.39 38.43 30.03
N ARG A 23 27.53 38.70 31.32
CA ARG A 23 28.00 39.98 31.81
C ARG A 23 29.41 40.32 31.29
N LYS A 24 30.35 39.37 31.33
CA LYS A 24 31.70 39.55 30.79
C LYS A 24 31.67 39.83 29.28
N VAL A 25 30.87 39.10 28.51
CA VAL A 25 30.71 39.33 27.06
C VAL A 25 30.11 40.72 26.81
N GLY A 26 29.06 41.10 27.54
CA GLY A 26 28.46 42.43 27.45
C GLY A 26 29.47 43.56 27.75
N LEU A 27 30.26 43.44 28.82
CA LEU A 27 31.32 44.42 29.14
C LEU A 27 32.36 44.52 27.99
N THR A 28 32.79 43.40 27.44
CA THR A 28 33.74 43.36 26.31
C THR A 28 33.18 44.13 25.09
N HIS A 29 31.90 44.00 24.82
CA HIS A 29 31.24 44.76 23.75
C HIS A 29 31.17 46.27 24.07
N ILE A 30 30.77 46.62 25.27
CA ILE A 30 30.75 48.03 25.71
C ILE A 30 32.15 48.67 25.63
N GLU A 31 33.19 48.00 26.12
CA GLU A 31 34.56 48.44 25.99
C GLU A 31 35.02 48.63 24.55
N SER A 32 34.68 47.72 23.68
CA SER A 32 35.09 47.77 22.26
C SER A 32 34.40 48.89 21.51
N LEU A 33 33.12 49.17 21.81
CA LEU A 33 32.29 50.12 21.03
C LEU A 33 32.30 51.55 21.61
N SER A 34 32.43 51.70 22.93
CA SER A 34 32.18 52.99 23.62
C SER A 34 33.22 53.43 24.63
N ASN A 35 34.41 52.84 24.73
CA ASN A 35 35.42 53.10 25.72
C ASN A 35 35.93 54.58 25.79
N ARG A 36 35.69 55.37 24.71
CA ARG A 36 36.04 56.80 24.70
C ARG A 36 35.00 57.67 25.41
N LEU A 37 33.77 57.23 25.53
CA LEU A 37 32.63 57.96 26.09
C LEU A 37 32.15 57.38 27.39
N TRP A 38 32.29 56.10 27.57
CA TRP A 38 31.84 55.34 28.75
C TRP A 38 33.05 54.66 29.37
N THR A 39 33.46 55.13 30.51
CA THR A 39 34.72 54.69 31.16
C THR A 39 34.49 54.07 32.54
N ASP A 40 33.29 54.19 33.11
CA ASP A 40 32.94 53.59 34.39
C ASP A 40 32.07 52.32 34.18
N TYR A 41 32.65 51.20 34.56
CA TYR A 41 31.98 49.87 34.44
C TYR A 41 31.60 49.29 35.79
N ASN A 42 31.48 50.12 36.80
CA ASN A 42 31.09 49.70 38.15
C ASN A 42 29.57 49.53 38.27
N THR A 43 29.15 48.82 39.33
CA THR A 43 27.72 48.49 39.57
C THR A 43 26.85 49.74 39.91
N HIS A 44 27.43 50.91 40.18
CA HIS A 44 26.67 52.14 40.40
C HIS A 44 26.35 52.91 39.14
N ASP A 45 26.92 52.52 38.02
CA ASP A 45 26.59 53.10 36.72
C ASP A 45 25.22 52.58 36.20
N PRO A 46 24.30 53.49 35.77
CA PRO A 46 22.99 53.09 35.28
C PRO A 46 23.02 52.19 34.04
N GLY A 47 24.02 52.38 33.19
CA GLY A 47 24.19 51.52 32.01
C GLY A 47 24.61 50.10 32.37
N ILE A 48 25.45 49.96 33.40
CA ILE A 48 25.80 48.62 33.93
C ILE A 48 24.61 47.99 34.63
N THR A 49 23.75 48.74 35.30
CA THR A 49 22.49 48.25 35.85
C THR A 49 21.58 47.71 34.73
N ILE A 50 21.49 48.40 33.59
CA ILE A 50 20.75 47.94 32.41
C ILE A 50 21.33 46.62 31.85
N LEU A 51 22.66 46.55 31.68
CA LEU A 51 23.36 45.35 31.22
C LEU A 51 23.08 44.16 32.14
N GLU A 52 23.19 44.36 33.45
CA GLU A 52 22.98 43.29 34.46
C GLU A 52 21.52 42.76 34.43
N ALA A 53 20.54 43.68 34.36
CA ALA A 53 19.13 43.28 34.23
C ALA A 53 18.84 42.54 32.95
N LEU A 54 19.43 42.96 31.81
CA LEU A 54 19.34 42.26 30.55
C LEU A 54 20.00 40.88 30.56
N CYS A 55 21.21 40.77 31.15
CA CYS A 55 21.88 39.49 31.33
C CYS A 55 21.01 38.51 32.14
N TYR A 56 20.37 38.99 33.20
CA TYR A 56 19.45 38.17 33.96
C TYR A 56 18.24 37.69 33.12
N ALA A 57 17.61 38.59 32.38
CA ALA A 57 16.49 38.23 31.52
C ALA A 57 16.88 37.22 30.39
N ILE A 58 18.11 37.35 29.86
CA ILE A 58 18.66 36.39 28.90
C ILE A 58 18.85 35.01 29.53
N THR A 59 19.27 34.93 30.79
CA THR A 59 19.41 33.62 31.48
C THR A 59 18.06 32.93 31.65
N GLU A 60 16.99 33.70 31.93
CA GLU A 60 15.63 33.14 31.99
C GLU A 60 15.18 32.56 30.65
N LEU A 61 15.38 33.28 29.54
CA LEU A 61 15.12 32.79 28.20
C LEU A 61 15.96 31.55 27.90
N GLY A 62 17.26 31.57 28.21
CA GLY A 62 18.17 30.43 28.05
C GLY A 62 17.75 29.20 28.87
N TYR A 63 17.21 29.41 30.07
CA TYR A 63 16.67 28.32 30.87
C TYR A 63 15.42 27.67 30.20
N ARG A 64 14.46 28.48 29.75
CA ARG A 64 13.24 27.98 29.09
C ARG A 64 13.53 27.33 27.72
N ALA A 65 14.46 27.88 26.96
CA ALA A 65 14.93 27.28 25.71
C ALA A 65 15.64 25.93 25.91
N GLY A 66 16.14 25.68 27.13
CA GLY A 66 16.76 24.42 27.52
C GLY A 66 15.78 23.34 27.99
N PHE A 67 14.46 23.55 27.92
CA PHE A 67 13.48 22.51 28.23
C PHE A 67 13.56 21.38 27.22
N ASP A 68 13.22 20.17 27.67
CA ASP A 68 13.16 19.01 26.78
C ASP A 68 12.24 19.27 25.60
N MET A 69 12.62 18.78 24.41
CA MET A 69 11.83 18.94 23.17
C MET A 69 10.41 18.43 23.33
N LYS A 70 10.20 17.32 24.06
CA LYS A 70 8.88 16.79 24.37
C LYS A 70 7.98 17.78 25.11
N ASP A 71 8.56 18.65 25.98
CA ASP A 71 7.83 19.65 26.72
C ASP A 71 7.54 20.91 25.86
N LEU A 72 8.44 21.24 24.94
CA LEU A 72 8.28 22.38 24.01
C LEU A 72 7.25 22.13 22.89
N VAL A 73 7.10 20.88 22.45
CA VAL A 73 6.19 20.53 21.35
C VAL A 73 4.84 19.99 21.82
N VAL A 74 4.64 19.80 23.12
CA VAL A 74 3.36 19.31 23.65
C VAL A 74 2.28 20.38 23.54
N THR A 75 1.12 19.99 23.00
CA THR A 75 -0.07 20.83 22.91
C THR A 75 -1.10 20.42 23.95
N GLN A 76 -1.70 21.37 24.66
CA GLN A 76 -2.85 21.13 25.54
C GLN A 76 -4.03 21.98 25.07
N GLY A 77 -5.21 21.36 24.94
CA GLY A 77 -6.43 22.05 24.48
C GLY A 77 -6.48 22.23 22.98
N SER A 78 -7.07 23.26 22.45
CA SER A 78 -7.29 23.59 21.05
C SER A 78 -6.01 23.69 20.17
N GLY A 79 -5.03 22.85 20.44
CA GLY A 79 -3.76 22.76 19.70
C GLY A 79 -3.91 21.97 18.41
N ILE A 80 -2.75 21.68 17.81
CA ILE A 80 -2.62 20.91 16.56
C ILE A 80 -3.38 19.59 16.66
N THR A 81 -4.25 19.34 15.69
CA THR A 81 -4.99 18.08 15.55
C THR A 81 -4.04 16.95 15.13
N ASP A 82 -4.44 15.70 15.32
CA ASP A 82 -3.63 14.55 14.87
C ASP A 82 -3.34 14.60 13.35
N SER A 83 -4.27 15.13 12.55
CA SER A 83 -4.11 15.31 11.11
C SER A 83 -3.08 16.39 10.71
N GLU A 84 -2.69 17.27 11.62
CA GLU A 84 -1.71 18.33 11.39
C GLU A 84 -0.32 17.97 11.91
N ARG A 85 -0.19 16.79 12.49
CA ARG A 85 1.03 16.26 13.06
C ARG A 85 2.01 15.80 11.99
N VAL A 86 3.29 16.10 12.16
CA VAL A 86 4.40 15.64 11.28
C VAL A 86 5.46 14.85 12.01
N LEU A 87 5.28 14.60 13.32
CA LEU A 87 6.11 13.72 14.11
C LEU A 87 5.39 12.37 14.20
N PHE A 88 5.82 11.45 13.39
CA PHE A 88 5.23 10.13 13.25
C PHE A 88 5.86 9.13 14.23
N THR A 89 5.10 8.12 14.59
CA THR A 89 5.56 7.03 15.45
C THR A 89 6.42 6.02 14.70
N SER A 90 7.08 5.12 15.43
CA SER A 90 7.89 4.06 14.83
C SER A 90 7.05 3.15 13.93
N LYS A 91 5.84 2.80 14.37
CA LYS A 91 4.90 2.02 13.56
C LYS A 91 4.53 2.74 12.25
N GLU A 92 4.26 4.05 12.30
CA GLU A 92 3.85 4.82 11.11
C GLU A 92 4.95 4.97 10.06
N ILE A 93 6.21 5.03 10.48
CA ILE A 93 7.35 5.34 9.58
C ILE A 93 8.13 4.11 9.15
N LEU A 94 8.29 3.12 10.03
CA LEU A 94 9.14 1.96 9.76
C LEU A 94 8.39 0.81 9.09
N THR A 95 7.05 0.76 9.25
CA THR A 95 6.28 -0.29 8.58
C THR A 95 6.12 0.01 7.09
N ILE A 96 6.17 -1.05 6.29
CA ILE A 96 6.12 -0.97 4.82
C ILE A 96 5.14 -2.01 4.26
N ASN A 97 4.73 -1.81 3.00
CA ASN A 97 4.07 -2.87 2.25
C ASN A 97 5.02 -4.08 2.15
N PRO A 98 4.52 -5.33 2.16
CA PRO A 98 5.39 -6.50 2.01
C PRO A 98 6.32 -6.36 0.80
N LEU A 99 7.63 -6.52 1.02
CA LEU A 99 8.63 -6.46 -0.05
C LEU A 99 9.27 -7.83 -0.30
N THR A 100 9.32 -8.67 0.71
CA THR A 100 9.96 -9.98 0.64
C THR A 100 8.94 -11.11 0.78
N ILE A 101 9.34 -12.31 0.38
CA ILE A 101 8.54 -13.51 0.62
C ILE A 101 8.23 -13.68 2.11
N ASP A 102 9.20 -13.41 3.00
CA ASP A 102 8.99 -13.50 4.44
C ASP A 102 7.96 -12.47 4.94
N ASP A 103 7.89 -11.28 4.34
CA ASP A 103 6.86 -10.30 4.69
C ASP A 103 5.46 -10.75 4.30
N TYR A 104 5.32 -11.35 3.09
CA TYR A 104 4.06 -11.96 2.69
C TYR A 104 3.69 -13.14 3.60
N ARG A 105 4.67 -13.94 4.03
CA ARG A 105 4.44 -15.01 5.01
C ARG A 105 3.95 -14.47 6.35
N LYS A 106 4.59 -13.40 6.88
CA LYS A 106 4.12 -12.71 8.10
C LYS A 106 2.66 -12.27 7.95
N LEU A 107 2.31 -11.64 6.83
CA LEU A 107 0.97 -11.16 6.54
C LEU A 107 -0.08 -12.30 6.54
N LEU A 108 0.25 -13.44 5.95
CA LEU A 108 -0.65 -14.60 5.86
C LEU A 108 -0.79 -15.33 7.20
N VAL A 109 0.31 -15.53 7.91
CA VAL A 109 0.31 -16.19 9.21
C VAL A 109 -0.45 -15.36 10.27
N ASP A 110 -0.50 -14.05 10.11
CA ASP A 110 -1.29 -13.17 10.99
C ASP A 110 -2.81 -13.39 10.86
N ILE A 111 -3.29 -14.01 9.78
CA ILE A 111 -4.71 -14.30 9.57
C ILE A 111 -5.15 -15.41 10.51
N VAL A 112 -6.27 -15.20 11.21
CA VAL A 112 -6.86 -16.22 12.10
C VAL A 112 -7.30 -17.43 11.28
N GLY A 113 -6.81 -18.60 11.66
CA GLY A 113 -7.07 -19.88 10.96
C GLY A 113 -5.94 -20.30 10.02
N VAL A 114 -4.90 -19.48 9.84
CA VAL A 114 -3.68 -19.86 9.11
C VAL A 114 -2.60 -20.23 10.13
N HIS A 115 -2.10 -21.45 10.04
CA HIS A 115 -1.00 -21.97 10.83
C HIS A 115 0.36 -21.57 10.27
N ASN A 116 0.56 -21.74 8.96
CA ASN A 116 1.77 -21.33 8.24
C ASN A 116 1.46 -21.07 6.76
N ALA A 117 2.36 -20.40 6.08
CA ALA A 117 2.24 -20.12 4.66
C ALA A 117 3.61 -20.09 3.99
N TRP A 118 3.66 -20.52 2.73
CA TRP A 118 4.88 -20.49 1.91
C TRP A 118 4.55 -19.95 0.54
N LEU A 119 5.43 -19.11 0.01
CA LEU A 119 5.35 -18.56 -1.32
C LEU A 119 6.56 -19.05 -2.13
N PHE A 120 6.28 -19.49 -3.34
CA PHE A 120 7.29 -19.92 -4.29
C PHE A 120 7.15 -19.09 -5.55
N ALA A 121 8.27 -18.52 -6.02
CA ALA A 121 8.30 -17.93 -7.34
C ALA A 121 8.01 -19.02 -8.37
N SER A 122 7.03 -18.76 -9.25
CA SER A 122 6.72 -19.68 -10.33
C SER A 122 7.90 -19.70 -11.29
N ASP A 123 8.67 -20.78 -11.29
CA ASP A 123 9.77 -20.99 -12.24
C ASP A 123 9.28 -21.88 -13.39
N THR A 124 8.82 -21.23 -14.44
CA THR A 124 8.43 -21.90 -15.69
C THR A 124 9.58 -22.68 -16.36
N ARG A 125 10.82 -22.62 -15.81
CA ARG A 125 11.97 -23.43 -16.28
C ARG A 125 11.86 -24.90 -15.90
N GLN A 126 11.06 -25.23 -14.89
CA GLN A 126 10.79 -26.63 -14.57
C GLN A 126 9.64 -27.10 -15.49
N GLY A 127 10.04 -27.67 -16.61
CA GLY A 127 9.10 -28.22 -17.58
C GLY A 127 8.19 -29.30 -16.98
N PRO A 128 7.18 -29.78 -17.75
CA PRO A 128 6.01 -30.53 -17.28
C PRO A 128 6.26 -31.89 -16.63
N SER A 129 7.49 -32.33 -16.41
CA SER A 129 7.79 -33.63 -15.81
C SER A 129 7.69 -33.71 -14.30
N ASN A 130 7.60 -32.57 -13.60
CA ASN A 130 7.32 -32.50 -12.16
C ASN A 130 6.09 -31.64 -11.88
N SER A 131 5.11 -31.66 -12.74
CA SER A 131 3.98 -30.78 -12.82
C SER A 131 3.11 -30.78 -11.58
N VAL A 132 3.40 -29.79 -10.76
CA VAL A 132 2.39 -29.16 -9.91
C VAL A 132 2.23 -27.70 -10.40
N LEU A 133 2.48 -27.44 -11.66
CA LEU A 133 2.21 -26.15 -12.29
C LEU A 133 0.69 -26.01 -12.51
N PRO A 134 0.11 -24.83 -12.23
CA PRO A 134 -1.28 -24.59 -12.56
C PRO A 134 -1.51 -24.83 -14.04
N VAL A 135 -2.62 -25.44 -14.33
CA VAL A 135 -3.06 -25.85 -15.68
C VAL A 135 -3.14 -24.64 -16.66
N ASN A 136 -3.06 -23.43 -16.14
CA ASN A 136 -3.36 -22.18 -16.85
C ASN A 136 -2.14 -21.41 -17.37
N GLU A 137 -0.90 -21.84 -17.13
CA GLU A 137 0.26 -21.18 -17.73
C GLU A 137 0.69 -21.83 -19.02
N VAL A 138 0.69 -21.02 -20.08
CA VAL A 138 1.04 -21.47 -21.42
C VAL A 138 2.48 -21.08 -21.70
N PRO A 139 3.32 -22.02 -22.17
CA PRO A 139 4.68 -21.68 -22.58
C PRO A 139 4.65 -20.77 -23.80
N VAL A 140 5.37 -19.66 -23.72
CA VAL A 140 5.59 -18.72 -24.81
C VAL A 140 7.01 -18.87 -25.33
N TYR A 141 7.19 -18.82 -26.63
CA TYR A 141 8.48 -18.99 -27.28
C TYR A 141 8.84 -17.77 -28.13
N ALA A 142 10.14 -17.47 -28.23
CA ALA A 142 10.65 -16.45 -29.12
C ALA A 142 10.99 -17.03 -30.51
N ASP A 143 10.38 -16.49 -31.58
CA ASP A 143 10.70 -16.80 -32.96
C ASP A 143 11.55 -15.67 -33.57
N PHE A 144 12.85 -15.80 -33.46
CA PHE A 144 13.83 -14.83 -34.01
C PHE A 144 13.80 -14.70 -35.54
N LYS A 145 13.23 -15.69 -36.25
CA LYS A 145 13.15 -15.65 -37.69
C LYS A 145 12.05 -14.70 -38.16
N ASN A 146 10.91 -14.75 -37.47
CA ASN A 146 9.73 -13.96 -37.80
C ASN A 146 9.61 -12.68 -36.96
N ASP A 147 10.48 -12.50 -35.95
CA ASP A 147 10.50 -11.34 -35.06
C ASP A 147 9.24 -11.22 -34.19
N VAL A 148 8.76 -12.37 -33.70
CA VAL A 148 7.51 -12.45 -32.91
C VAL A 148 7.63 -13.45 -31.77
N LEU A 149 6.77 -13.29 -30.78
CA LEU A 149 6.46 -14.34 -29.79
C LEU A 149 5.41 -15.30 -30.37
N THR A 150 5.49 -16.57 -30.01
CA THR A 150 4.61 -17.63 -30.52
C THR A 150 4.32 -18.69 -29.46
N TYR A 151 3.21 -19.39 -29.60
CA TYR A 151 2.91 -20.58 -28.81
C TYR A 151 3.51 -21.87 -29.44
N ASP A 152 3.91 -21.81 -30.70
CA ASP A 152 4.59 -22.94 -31.34
C ASP A 152 5.95 -23.18 -30.67
N PRO A 153 6.28 -24.44 -30.32
CA PRO A 153 7.55 -24.75 -29.67
C PRO A 153 8.77 -24.30 -30.47
N LYS A 154 9.60 -23.47 -29.87
CA LYS A 154 10.87 -22.97 -30.40
C LYS A 154 12.00 -23.26 -29.37
N PRO A 155 13.28 -23.19 -29.80
CA PRO A 155 14.40 -23.45 -28.89
C PRO A 155 14.47 -22.52 -27.69
N THR A 156 13.97 -21.29 -27.81
CA THR A 156 14.03 -20.28 -26.75
C THR A 156 12.65 -20.11 -26.13
N VAL A 157 12.53 -20.51 -24.88
CA VAL A 157 11.32 -20.34 -24.05
C VAL A 157 11.40 -19.01 -23.32
N LEU A 158 10.31 -18.30 -23.26
CA LEU A 158 10.14 -17.11 -22.43
C LEU A 158 9.78 -17.52 -21.00
N PHE A 159 10.49 -16.99 -20.03
CA PHE A 159 10.23 -17.26 -18.61
C PHE A 159 9.68 -16.00 -17.95
N LEU A 160 8.44 -16.06 -17.51
CA LEU A 160 7.80 -14.96 -16.79
C LEU A 160 8.20 -15.01 -15.31
N SER A 161 8.67 -13.89 -14.80
CA SER A 161 8.99 -13.70 -13.37
C SER A 161 8.02 -12.72 -12.72
N GLY A 162 7.98 -12.68 -11.39
CA GLY A 162 7.01 -11.85 -10.65
C GLY A 162 5.69 -12.56 -10.36
N LEU A 163 5.62 -13.88 -10.63
CA LEU A 163 4.44 -14.71 -10.36
C LEU A 163 4.73 -15.65 -9.19
N TYR A 164 3.78 -15.76 -8.27
CA TYR A 164 3.93 -16.55 -7.05
C TYR A 164 2.83 -17.60 -6.90
N GLU A 165 3.24 -18.80 -6.48
CA GLU A 165 2.35 -19.82 -5.95
C GLU A 165 2.34 -19.74 -4.43
N VAL A 166 1.17 -19.77 -3.83
CA VAL A 166 0.98 -19.67 -2.39
C VAL A 166 0.45 -21.00 -1.85
N LEU A 167 1.16 -21.57 -0.89
CA LEU A 167 0.72 -22.72 -0.14
C LEU A 167 0.27 -22.27 1.26
N LEU A 168 -0.92 -22.68 1.66
CA LEU A 168 -1.48 -22.41 2.97
C LEU A 168 -1.54 -23.69 3.79
N ASP A 169 -1.11 -23.62 5.03
CA ASP A 169 -1.33 -24.60 6.08
C ASP A 169 -2.33 -24.00 7.07
N LEU A 170 -3.53 -24.56 7.11
CA LEU A 170 -4.61 -24.06 7.95
C LEU A 170 -4.51 -24.65 9.37
N ASP A 171 -5.02 -23.91 10.35
CA ASP A 171 -5.06 -24.34 11.73
C ASP A 171 -5.98 -25.55 11.93
N HIS A 172 -5.72 -26.30 13.00
CA HIS A 172 -6.64 -27.32 13.50
C HIS A 172 -7.84 -26.64 14.18
N ASP A 173 -9.03 -27.06 13.82
CA ASP A 173 -10.28 -26.59 14.40
C ASP A 173 -10.80 -27.56 15.46
N ASP A 174 -11.31 -27.04 16.58
CA ASP A 174 -11.81 -27.87 17.70
C ASP A 174 -12.99 -28.77 17.30
N ARG A 175 -13.80 -28.33 16.33
CA ARG A 175 -14.98 -29.08 15.86
C ARG A 175 -14.68 -29.94 14.63
N PHE A 176 -13.98 -29.35 13.64
CA PHE A 176 -13.80 -29.97 12.33
C PHE A 176 -12.46 -30.69 12.16
N GLY A 177 -11.57 -30.61 13.16
CA GLY A 177 -10.23 -31.18 13.07
C GLY A 177 -9.31 -30.39 12.12
N ASP A 178 -8.46 -31.10 11.39
CA ASP A 178 -7.54 -30.50 10.43
C ASP A 178 -8.32 -29.88 9.27
N LEU A 179 -8.20 -28.55 9.09
CA LEU A 179 -8.87 -27.81 8.01
C LEU A 179 -8.18 -27.99 6.64
N ASN A 180 -6.96 -28.54 6.61
CA ASN A 180 -6.25 -28.81 5.34
C ASN A 180 -6.82 -30.04 4.63
N SER A 181 -7.37 -31.01 5.37
CA SER A 181 -8.02 -32.21 4.83
C SER A 181 -9.54 -32.08 4.79
N GLY A 182 -10.17 -32.83 3.92
CA GLY A 182 -11.63 -33.00 3.90
C GLY A 182 -12.16 -33.99 4.93
N ASP A 183 -11.30 -34.63 5.72
CA ASP A 183 -11.66 -35.70 6.60
C ASP A 183 -12.64 -35.31 7.69
N ILE A 184 -13.66 -36.12 7.89
CA ILE A 184 -14.68 -35.94 8.91
C ILE A 184 -14.68 -37.16 9.87
N LEU A 185 -14.51 -36.92 11.17
CA LEU A 185 -14.58 -37.94 12.21
C LEU A 185 -15.97 -37.94 12.83
N LEU A 186 -16.74 -39.00 12.61
CA LEU A 186 -18.06 -39.16 13.24
C LEU A 186 -18.17 -40.44 14.05
N PRO A 187 -18.94 -40.42 15.17
CA PRO A 187 -19.27 -41.63 15.92
C PRO A 187 -20.26 -42.46 15.12
N ASN A 188 -20.15 -43.79 15.22
CA ASN A 188 -21.11 -44.71 14.62
C ASN A 188 -22.53 -44.53 15.20
N PRO A 189 -23.61 -44.58 14.37
CA PRO A 189 -24.97 -44.73 14.87
C PRO A 189 -25.21 -46.12 15.50
N ALA A 190 -26.29 -46.25 16.23
CA ALA A 190 -26.66 -47.55 16.79
C ALA A 190 -27.03 -48.56 15.71
N ILE A 191 -26.43 -49.77 15.75
CA ILE A 191 -26.82 -50.91 14.92
C ILE A 191 -27.48 -51.95 15.84
N PRO A 192 -28.80 -52.14 15.76
CA PRO A 192 -29.51 -53.06 16.66
C PRO A 192 -28.92 -54.48 16.69
N GLY A 193 -28.60 -54.96 17.88
CA GLY A 193 -28.02 -56.29 18.08
C GLY A 193 -26.52 -56.43 17.81
N ARG A 194 -25.84 -55.34 17.34
CA ARG A 194 -24.40 -55.36 17.04
C ARG A 194 -23.63 -54.30 17.79
N PHE A 195 -23.98 -53.01 17.60
CA PHE A 195 -23.22 -51.87 18.12
C PHE A 195 -24.16 -50.84 18.77
N ILE A 196 -23.70 -50.24 19.86
CA ILE A 196 -24.35 -49.05 20.44
C ILE A 196 -23.83 -47.79 19.75
N ALA A 197 -24.59 -46.69 19.80
CA ALA A 197 -24.16 -45.42 19.23
C ALA A 197 -22.89 -44.91 19.92
N GLY A 198 -21.89 -44.52 19.15
CA GLY A 198 -20.62 -44.04 19.67
C GLY A 198 -19.67 -45.10 20.22
N GLU A 199 -19.91 -46.41 19.96
CA GLU A 199 -19.02 -47.48 20.37
C GLU A 199 -17.66 -47.43 19.65
N PHE A 200 -17.63 -46.89 18.46
CA PHE A 200 -16.42 -46.60 17.68
C PHE A 200 -16.60 -45.35 16.83
N PHE A 201 -15.53 -44.89 16.24
CA PHE A 201 -15.51 -43.72 15.34
C PHE A 201 -15.10 -44.14 13.93
N LEU A 202 -15.63 -43.41 12.93
CA LEU A 202 -15.30 -43.58 11.53
C LEU A 202 -14.70 -42.26 11.00
N VAL A 203 -13.62 -42.36 10.26
CA VAL A 203 -13.04 -41.25 9.52
C VAL A 203 -13.50 -41.37 8.07
N PHE A 204 -14.16 -40.34 7.57
CA PHE A 204 -14.59 -40.21 6.17
C PHE A 204 -13.57 -39.37 5.46
N GLU A 205 -12.85 -39.98 4.53
CA GLU A 205 -11.79 -39.34 3.74
C GLU A 205 -12.39 -38.66 2.50
N LEU A 206 -12.77 -37.41 2.67
CA LEU A 206 -13.37 -36.56 1.60
C LEU A 206 -12.32 -35.61 1.00
N SER A 207 -12.62 -35.03 -0.15
CA SER A 207 -11.73 -34.10 -0.81
C SER A 207 -11.49 -32.85 0.02
N SER A 208 -10.26 -32.31 -0.08
CA SER A 208 -9.91 -31.04 0.58
C SER A 208 -10.71 -29.86 0.02
N TRP A 209 -10.66 -28.72 0.68
CA TRP A 209 -11.31 -27.49 0.22
C TRP A 209 -10.85 -27.04 -1.19
N ALA A 210 -9.63 -27.40 -1.58
CA ALA A 210 -9.07 -27.04 -2.88
C ALA A 210 -9.67 -27.88 -4.05
N ASP A 211 -10.03 -29.13 -3.75
CA ASP A 211 -10.50 -30.10 -4.74
C ASP A 211 -11.99 -30.47 -4.54
N ALA A 212 -12.65 -29.81 -3.58
CA ALA A 212 -14.03 -30.13 -3.24
C ALA A 212 -15.01 -29.71 -4.31
N SER A 213 -15.93 -30.60 -4.67
CA SER A 213 -17.13 -30.24 -5.43
C SER A 213 -18.15 -29.63 -4.47
N PHE A 214 -18.15 -28.29 -4.36
CA PHE A 214 -19.11 -27.56 -3.52
C PHE A 214 -20.55 -27.81 -3.92
N GLU A 215 -20.83 -27.81 -5.21
CA GLU A 215 -22.17 -28.07 -5.74
C GLU A 215 -22.68 -29.45 -5.32
N PHE A 216 -21.83 -30.47 -5.39
CA PHE A 216 -22.19 -31.79 -4.89
C PHE A 216 -22.43 -31.79 -3.38
N ALA A 217 -21.54 -31.20 -2.61
CA ALA A 217 -21.62 -31.17 -1.15
C ALA A 217 -22.87 -30.41 -0.67
N GLU A 218 -23.18 -29.28 -1.30
CA GLU A 218 -24.36 -28.45 -1.03
C GLU A 218 -25.65 -29.22 -1.33
N ARG A 219 -25.75 -29.84 -2.49
CA ARG A 219 -26.89 -30.66 -2.87
C ARG A 219 -27.03 -31.92 -2.04
N ALA A 220 -25.91 -32.55 -1.67
CA ALA A 220 -25.92 -33.72 -0.80
C ALA A 220 -26.31 -33.40 0.67
N ALA A 221 -26.07 -32.17 1.11
CA ALA A 221 -26.53 -31.65 2.40
C ALA A 221 -28.03 -31.30 2.40
N ASP A 222 -28.61 -30.98 1.23
CA ASP A 222 -30.03 -30.66 1.02
C ASP A 222 -30.83 -31.90 0.67
N GLU A 223 -31.30 -32.68 1.59
CA GLU A 223 -32.27 -33.81 1.54
C GLU A 223 -32.43 -34.66 0.25
N THR A 224 -31.55 -34.45 -0.75
CA THR A 224 -31.66 -35.10 -2.09
C THR A 224 -30.66 -36.23 -2.30
N VAL A 225 -29.93 -36.67 -1.27
CA VAL A 225 -29.03 -37.84 -1.39
C VAL A 225 -29.83 -39.11 -1.43
N ASN A 226 -29.71 -39.87 -2.52
CA ASN A 226 -30.60 -40.98 -2.70
C ASN A 226 -30.05 -42.28 -2.24
N HIS A 227 -28.86 -42.70 -2.59
CA HIS A 227 -28.38 -44.00 -2.16
C HIS A 227 -26.88 -44.18 -2.37
N ILE A 228 -26.35 -45.13 -1.60
CA ILE A 228 -25.03 -45.68 -1.84
C ILE A 228 -25.14 -46.63 -3.02
N SER A 229 -24.33 -46.40 -4.08
CA SER A 229 -24.27 -47.30 -5.21
C SER A 229 -23.39 -48.52 -4.94
N THR A 230 -22.25 -48.32 -4.26
CA THR A 230 -21.30 -49.42 -3.98
C THR A 230 -20.49 -49.13 -2.69
N VAL A 231 -20.23 -50.19 -1.94
CA VAL A 231 -19.27 -50.23 -0.82
C VAL A 231 -18.29 -51.38 -1.09
N THR A 232 -17.00 -51.02 -1.23
CA THR A 232 -15.92 -52.02 -1.41
C THR A 232 -14.97 -51.96 -0.23
N ILE A 233 -14.45 -53.14 0.17
CA ILE A 233 -13.52 -53.26 1.32
C ILE A 233 -12.09 -53.44 0.81
N SER A 234 -11.10 -52.83 1.44
CA SER A 234 -9.69 -53.07 1.20
C SER A 234 -9.25 -54.50 1.57
N GLU A 235 -8.14 -54.97 1.01
CA GLU A 235 -7.64 -56.33 1.23
C GLU A 235 -7.27 -56.59 2.70
N ASP A 236 -6.87 -55.60 3.47
CA ASP A 236 -6.54 -55.73 4.91
C ASP A 236 -7.75 -55.58 5.84
N GLY A 237 -8.93 -55.27 5.32
CA GLY A 237 -10.18 -55.18 6.06
C GLY A 237 -10.28 -54.00 7.01
N SER A 238 -9.48 -52.95 6.81
CA SER A 238 -9.48 -51.75 7.65
C SER A 238 -10.06 -50.50 6.98
N GLN A 239 -10.19 -50.51 5.67
CA GLN A 239 -10.70 -49.43 4.87
C GLN A 239 -11.85 -49.84 3.94
N TRP A 240 -12.78 -48.95 3.70
CA TRP A 240 -13.89 -49.14 2.77
C TRP A 240 -13.92 -47.96 1.80
N ASN A 241 -14.19 -48.20 0.55
CA ASN A 241 -14.47 -47.19 -0.44
C ASN A 241 -15.97 -47.15 -0.74
N CYS A 242 -16.59 -46.01 -0.53
CA CYS A 242 -18.00 -45.77 -0.77
C CYS A 242 -18.21 -44.85 -1.96
N LYS A 243 -19.28 -45.16 -2.71
CA LYS A 243 -19.73 -44.29 -3.80
C LYS A 243 -21.19 -43.90 -3.54
N VAL A 244 -21.43 -42.62 -3.51
CA VAL A 244 -22.74 -41.98 -3.32
C VAL A 244 -23.20 -41.37 -4.61
N VAL A 245 -24.48 -41.53 -4.90
CA VAL A 245 -25.12 -41.03 -6.12
C VAL A 245 -26.30 -40.14 -5.71
N LEU A 246 -26.40 -38.96 -6.34
CA LEU A 246 -27.53 -38.05 -6.25
C LEU A 246 -28.63 -38.41 -7.25
N ASP A 247 -29.84 -37.84 -7.07
CA ASP A 247 -31.01 -38.08 -7.91
C ASP A 247 -30.80 -37.81 -9.40
N ASP A 248 -29.93 -36.87 -9.74
CA ASP A 248 -29.57 -36.49 -11.09
C ASP A 248 -28.47 -37.36 -11.72
N GLY A 249 -27.92 -38.30 -10.92
CA GLY A 249 -26.86 -39.18 -11.35
C GLY A 249 -25.45 -38.67 -11.09
N ALA A 250 -25.29 -37.50 -10.44
CA ALA A 250 -23.97 -37.02 -9.99
C ALA A 250 -23.41 -37.97 -8.90
N GLU A 251 -22.10 -38.26 -8.99
CA GLU A 251 -21.45 -39.29 -8.18
C GLU A 251 -20.25 -38.71 -7.41
N MET A 252 -20.07 -39.13 -6.15
CA MET A 252 -18.85 -38.89 -5.37
C MET A 252 -18.36 -40.16 -4.73
N SER A 253 -17.06 -40.41 -4.76
CA SER A 253 -16.41 -41.55 -4.07
C SER A 253 -15.53 -41.03 -2.95
N PHE A 254 -15.54 -41.71 -1.82
CA PHE A 254 -14.70 -41.37 -0.67
C PHE A 254 -14.32 -42.62 0.13
N GLY A 255 -13.19 -42.53 0.85
CA GLY A 255 -12.72 -43.57 1.77
C GLY A 255 -13.39 -43.50 3.13
N ILE A 256 -13.46 -44.64 3.80
CA ILE A 256 -13.84 -44.74 5.21
C ILE A 256 -12.78 -45.55 5.92
N THR A 257 -12.19 -44.98 6.95
CA THR A 257 -11.17 -45.64 7.79
C THR A 257 -11.67 -45.78 9.22
N LEU A 258 -11.36 -46.95 9.84
CA LEU A 258 -11.63 -47.26 11.22
C LEU A 258 -10.37 -47.03 12.08
N PRO A 259 -10.22 -45.91 12.78
CA PRO A 259 -9.02 -45.59 13.57
C PRO A 259 -8.76 -46.61 14.69
N GLN A 260 -9.83 -47.09 15.30
CA GLN A 260 -9.74 -48.06 16.40
C GLN A 260 -10.85 -49.13 16.30
N LYS A 261 -10.44 -50.38 16.24
CA LYS A 261 -11.40 -51.50 16.25
C LYS A 261 -12.11 -51.61 17.61
N PRO A 262 -13.46 -51.78 17.63
CA PRO A 262 -14.18 -51.99 18.87
C PRO A 262 -13.74 -53.32 19.55
N PRO A 263 -13.58 -53.34 20.89
CA PRO A 263 -13.05 -54.51 21.60
C PRO A 263 -13.90 -55.74 21.33
N GLY A 264 -13.27 -56.83 20.83
CA GLY A 264 -13.93 -58.12 20.64
C GLY A 264 -14.95 -58.19 19.51
N LYS A 265 -15.08 -57.18 18.68
CA LYS A 265 -16.02 -57.12 17.54
C LYS A 265 -15.29 -56.67 16.29
N ASN A 266 -15.68 -57.22 15.14
CA ASN A 266 -15.23 -56.75 13.84
C ASN A 266 -16.33 -55.95 13.15
N VAL A 267 -16.00 -54.79 12.56
CA VAL A 267 -16.89 -54.02 11.68
C VAL A 267 -16.83 -54.64 10.31
N THR A 268 -17.98 -54.87 9.70
CA THR A 268 -18.11 -55.53 8.38
C THR A 268 -18.68 -54.55 7.37
N THR A 269 -18.57 -54.87 6.07
CA THR A 269 -19.16 -54.08 4.98
C THR A 269 -20.66 -53.86 5.19
N VAL A 270 -21.38 -54.88 5.65
CA VAL A 270 -22.82 -54.78 5.95
C VAL A 270 -23.12 -53.82 7.11
N ASP A 271 -22.23 -53.73 8.06
CA ASP A 271 -22.35 -52.71 9.11
C ASP A 271 -22.19 -51.31 8.57
N ILE A 272 -21.19 -51.06 7.67
CA ILE A 272 -20.99 -49.79 7.00
C ILE A 272 -22.20 -49.43 6.14
N GLU A 273 -22.71 -50.37 5.34
CA GLU A 273 -23.94 -50.16 4.55
C GLU A 273 -25.14 -49.79 5.43
N THR A 274 -25.22 -50.39 6.62
CA THR A 274 -26.29 -50.12 7.58
C THR A 274 -26.14 -48.74 8.22
N ILE A 275 -24.93 -48.27 8.43
CA ILE A 275 -24.62 -46.94 8.99
C ILE A 275 -24.95 -45.86 7.97
N MET A 276 -24.62 -46.09 6.69
CA MET A 276 -24.72 -45.15 5.62
C MET A 276 -26.15 -44.94 5.06
N GLN A 277 -27.13 -44.80 5.98
CA GLN A 277 -28.48 -44.42 5.62
C GLN A 277 -28.59 -42.95 5.22
N PRO A 278 -29.62 -42.53 4.43
CA PRO A 278 -29.80 -41.15 3.98
C PRO A 278 -29.64 -40.12 5.09
N ASP A 279 -30.29 -40.26 6.23
CA ASP A 279 -30.20 -39.31 7.35
C ASP A 279 -28.77 -39.14 7.88
N PHE A 280 -28.00 -40.21 7.92
CA PHE A 280 -26.60 -40.14 8.31
C PHE A 280 -25.73 -39.46 7.25
N LEU A 281 -25.99 -39.78 5.99
CA LEU A 281 -25.29 -39.13 4.86
C LEU A 281 -25.55 -37.63 4.78
N HIS A 282 -26.78 -37.16 5.00
CA HIS A 282 -27.11 -35.77 5.12
C HIS A 282 -26.30 -35.07 6.22
N GLY A 283 -26.26 -35.71 7.42
CA GLY A 283 -25.46 -35.21 8.52
C GLY A 283 -23.96 -35.11 8.18
N LEU A 284 -23.41 -36.14 7.55
CA LEU A 284 -22.02 -36.18 7.09
C LEU A 284 -21.72 -35.04 6.09
N PHE A 285 -22.55 -34.91 5.05
CA PHE A 285 -22.31 -33.88 4.05
C PHE A 285 -22.57 -32.46 4.57
N ALA A 286 -23.50 -32.29 5.53
CA ALA A 286 -23.71 -31.00 6.20
C ALA A 286 -22.47 -30.57 7.03
N GLU A 287 -21.87 -31.50 7.78
CA GLU A 287 -20.61 -31.24 8.51
C GLU A 287 -19.45 -30.97 7.54
N TYR A 288 -19.37 -31.77 6.48
CA TYR A 288 -18.35 -31.58 5.43
C TYR A 288 -18.46 -30.21 4.75
N LEU A 289 -19.66 -29.80 4.35
CA LEU A 289 -19.92 -28.50 3.75
C LEU A 289 -19.50 -27.35 4.70
N GLN A 290 -19.88 -27.42 5.97
CA GLN A 290 -19.47 -26.40 6.96
C GLN A 290 -17.96 -26.32 7.13
N LYS A 291 -17.27 -27.46 7.17
CA LYS A 291 -15.81 -27.53 7.24
C LYS A 291 -15.16 -26.84 6.03
N ILE A 292 -15.60 -27.20 4.83
CA ILE A 292 -15.07 -26.66 3.57
C ILE A 292 -15.35 -25.15 3.49
N MET A 293 -16.55 -24.69 3.81
CA MET A 293 -16.90 -23.28 3.80
C MET A 293 -16.02 -22.49 4.78
N LYS A 294 -15.74 -23.03 5.96
CA LYS A 294 -14.83 -22.41 6.93
C LYS A 294 -13.42 -22.28 6.36
N ALA A 295 -12.88 -23.35 5.80
CA ALA A 295 -11.56 -23.33 5.17
C ALA A 295 -11.52 -22.33 4.00
N LYS A 296 -12.55 -22.34 3.14
CA LYS A 296 -12.68 -21.42 2.02
C LYS A 296 -12.72 -19.95 2.46
N THR A 297 -13.43 -19.63 3.55
CA THR A 297 -13.47 -18.26 4.11
C THR A 297 -12.08 -17.79 4.55
N ILE A 298 -11.28 -18.66 5.17
CA ILE A 298 -9.89 -18.34 5.54
C ILE A 298 -9.05 -18.09 4.30
N VAL A 299 -9.15 -18.96 3.29
CA VAL A 299 -8.42 -18.82 2.02
C VAL A 299 -8.82 -17.57 1.27
N GLN A 300 -10.11 -17.22 1.24
CA GLN A 300 -10.61 -15.99 0.67
C GLN A 300 -10.07 -14.76 1.38
N THR A 301 -9.99 -14.80 2.71
CA THR A 301 -9.36 -13.74 3.51
C THR A 301 -7.87 -13.60 3.16
N ALA A 302 -7.17 -14.71 3.00
CA ALA A 302 -5.77 -14.71 2.59
C ALA A 302 -5.59 -14.13 1.17
N THR A 303 -6.44 -14.53 0.22
CA THR A 303 -6.45 -13.98 -1.15
C THR A 303 -6.67 -12.47 -1.15
N LYS A 304 -7.69 -12.00 -0.41
CA LYS A 304 -7.98 -10.58 -0.26
C LYS A 304 -6.78 -9.81 0.29
N ARG A 305 -6.16 -10.29 1.38
CA ARG A 305 -4.97 -9.67 1.99
C ARG A 305 -3.78 -9.62 1.04
N LEU A 306 -3.54 -10.65 0.24
CA LEU A 306 -2.49 -10.68 -0.76
C LEU A 306 -2.71 -9.61 -1.84
N HIS A 307 -3.91 -9.56 -2.43
CA HIS A 307 -4.22 -8.58 -3.48
C HIS A 307 -4.27 -7.14 -2.97
N GLU A 308 -4.70 -6.90 -1.74
CA GLU A 308 -4.63 -5.59 -1.08
C GLU A 308 -3.19 -5.08 -0.91
N ARG A 309 -2.22 -5.98 -0.85
CA ARG A 309 -0.81 -5.69 -0.59
C ARG A 309 0.12 -6.11 -1.72
N ARG A 310 -0.42 -6.39 -2.91
CA ARG A 310 0.33 -6.78 -4.10
C ARG A 310 1.35 -5.71 -4.48
N ASN A 311 2.55 -6.12 -4.85
CA ASN A 311 3.58 -5.23 -5.37
C ASN A 311 3.43 -4.99 -6.87
N LEU A 312 3.99 -3.89 -7.34
CA LEU A 312 4.00 -3.51 -8.74
C LEU A 312 4.71 -4.55 -9.60
N CYS A 313 4.07 -4.98 -10.67
CA CYS A 313 4.55 -6.01 -11.60
C CYS A 313 4.74 -7.39 -10.97
N GLU A 314 4.06 -7.67 -9.87
CA GLU A 314 3.96 -9.00 -9.26
C GLU A 314 2.51 -9.48 -9.23
N ASP A 315 2.28 -10.80 -9.22
CA ASP A 315 0.93 -11.38 -9.15
C ASP A 315 0.93 -12.77 -8.50
N PHE A 316 -0.26 -13.22 -8.05
CA PHE A 316 -0.44 -14.51 -7.40
C PHE A 316 -1.22 -15.44 -8.33
N LEU A 317 -0.57 -16.57 -8.72
CA LEU A 317 -1.15 -17.52 -9.68
C LEU A 317 -2.21 -18.40 -9.04
N THR A 318 -1.83 -19.05 -7.95
CA THR A 318 -2.68 -20.00 -7.24
C THR A 318 -2.47 -19.94 -5.75
N ILE A 319 -3.55 -20.14 -5.02
CA ILE A 319 -3.53 -20.34 -3.58
C ILE A 319 -4.12 -21.71 -3.32
N ARG A 320 -3.33 -22.61 -2.74
CA ARG A 320 -3.72 -24.00 -2.51
C ARG A 320 -3.27 -24.51 -1.16
N SER A 321 -3.89 -25.60 -0.73
CA SER A 321 -3.49 -26.32 0.48
C SER A 321 -2.11 -26.96 0.29
N VAL A 322 -1.34 -27.01 1.36
CA VAL A 322 -0.09 -27.77 1.40
C VAL A 322 -0.40 -29.27 1.35
N LEU A 323 0.31 -29.99 0.50
CA LEU A 323 0.20 -31.44 0.45
C LEU A 323 0.96 -32.07 1.62
N ILE A 324 0.46 -33.16 2.17
CA ILE A 324 1.03 -33.82 3.32
C ILE A 324 1.71 -35.11 2.91
N GLU A 325 2.94 -35.32 3.36
CA GLU A 325 3.64 -36.61 3.32
C GLU A 325 3.74 -37.20 4.72
N GLU A 326 3.07 -38.31 4.96
CA GLU A 326 3.13 -39.01 6.24
C GLU A 326 4.44 -39.78 6.42
N ILE A 327 5.06 -39.60 7.59
CA ILE A 327 6.30 -40.30 7.97
C ILE A 327 6.10 -41.04 9.27
N ALA A 328 6.34 -42.36 9.26
CA ALA A 328 6.41 -43.14 10.46
C ALA A 328 7.84 -43.33 10.92
N PHE A 329 8.03 -43.29 12.23
CA PHE A 329 9.31 -43.49 12.90
C PHE A 329 9.25 -44.79 13.73
N CYS A 330 10.25 -45.65 13.53
CA CYS A 330 10.38 -46.86 14.30
C CYS A 330 11.74 -46.85 15.00
N PHE A 331 11.72 -46.91 16.35
CA PHE A 331 12.94 -46.91 17.14
C PHE A 331 12.69 -47.38 18.60
N ASP A 332 13.81 -47.73 19.26
CA ASP A 332 13.81 -48.11 20.65
C ASP A 332 14.42 -47.00 21.51
N ILE A 333 13.81 -46.72 22.66
CA ILE A 333 14.27 -45.70 23.62
C ILE A 333 14.63 -46.37 24.93
N ASP A 334 15.87 -46.16 25.40
CA ASP A 334 16.24 -46.46 26.78
C ASP A 334 15.83 -45.29 27.69
N VAL A 335 14.96 -45.57 28.67
CA VAL A 335 14.45 -44.55 29.62
C VAL A 335 14.99 -44.75 31.03
N ALA A 336 15.15 -43.68 31.77
CA ALA A 336 15.58 -43.66 33.14
C ALA A 336 14.58 -44.47 34.02
N PRO A 337 15.05 -45.22 35.06
CA PRO A 337 14.18 -46.03 35.90
C PRO A 337 13.04 -45.28 36.58
N ALA A 338 13.24 -43.98 36.88
CA ALA A 338 12.26 -43.12 37.51
C ALA A 338 11.33 -42.39 36.52
N ALA A 339 11.62 -42.43 35.20
CA ALA A 339 10.84 -41.68 34.21
C ALA A 339 9.43 -42.26 34.03
N ASP A 340 8.47 -41.36 33.79
CA ASP A 340 7.12 -41.72 33.38
C ASP A 340 7.13 -42.04 31.88
N ILE A 341 6.66 -43.22 31.51
CA ILE A 341 6.75 -43.76 30.15
C ILE A 341 5.79 -43.00 29.23
N GLU A 342 4.59 -42.69 29.71
CA GLU A 342 3.57 -41.96 28.98
C GLU A 342 4.01 -40.51 28.68
N GLN A 343 4.57 -39.86 29.70
CA GLN A 343 5.12 -38.50 29.54
C GLN A 343 6.30 -38.44 28.57
N VAL A 344 7.24 -39.39 28.69
CA VAL A 344 8.39 -39.47 27.76
C VAL A 344 7.92 -39.70 26.33
N GLN A 345 6.98 -40.64 26.10
CA GLN A 345 6.46 -40.90 24.77
C GLN A 345 5.70 -39.67 24.20
N ALA A 346 4.93 -38.99 25.03
CA ALA A 346 4.27 -37.75 24.63
C ALA A 346 5.25 -36.65 24.24
N ALA A 347 6.32 -36.47 25.06
CA ALA A 347 7.37 -35.49 24.75
C ALA A 347 8.14 -35.85 23.45
N VAL A 348 8.38 -37.12 23.19
CA VAL A 348 8.98 -37.64 21.96
C VAL A 348 8.12 -37.30 20.75
N PHE A 349 6.84 -37.62 20.78
CA PHE A 349 5.95 -37.27 19.67
C PHE A 349 5.86 -35.75 19.44
N PHE A 350 5.68 -35.00 20.51
CA PHE A 350 5.64 -33.54 20.47
C PHE A 350 6.92 -32.92 19.86
N ALA A 351 8.10 -33.42 20.28
CA ALA A 351 9.36 -32.97 19.78
C ALA A 351 9.54 -33.27 18.28
N ILE A 352 9.13 -34.47 17.82
CA ILE A 352 9.16 -34.82 16.40
C ILE A 352 8.19 -33.94 15.60
N GLU A 353 6.96 -33.75 16.06
CA GLU A 353 5.98 -32.88 15.39
C GLU A 353 6.47 -31.46 15.22
N ASN A 354 7.00 -30.85 16.29
CA ASN A 354 7.59 -29.50 16.22
C ASN A 354 8.84 -29.44 15.35
N TYR A 355 9.63 -30.48 15.29
CA TYR A 355 10.77 -30.52 14.37
C TYR A 355 10.30 -30.59 12.91
N LEU A 356 9.29 -31.42 12.62
CA LEU A 356 8.76 -31.57 11.25
C LEU A 356 8.04 -30.31 10.79
N ASN A 357 7.25 -29.71 11.66
CA ASN A 357 6.42 -28.56 11.37
C ASN A 357 6.41 -27.55 12.53
N PRO A 358 7.47 -26.74 12.66
CA PRO A 358 7.55 -25.74 13.72
C PRO A 358 6.46 -24.67 13.56
N SER A 359 5.77 -24.34 14.64
CA SER A 359 4.80 -23.26 14.68
C SER A 359 5.47 -21.87 14.63
N VAL A 360 4.80 -20.90 14.03
CA VAL A 360 5.21 -19.49 14.06
C VAL A 360 4.69 -18.84 15.34
N GLU A 361 5.59 -18.29 16.14
CA GLU A 361 5.24 -17.67 17.41
C GLU A 361 5.01 -16.16 17.29
N PHE A 362 4.01 -15.66 18.02
CA PHE A 362 3.72 -14.24 18.13
C PHE A 362 4.25 -13.67 19.45
N TYR A 363 4.87 -12.51 19.37
CA TYR A 363 5.51 -11.82 20.49
C TYR A 363 4.87 -10.45 20.72
N SER A 364 4.83 -10.06 21.99
CA SER A 364 4.54 -8.67 22.36
C SER A 364 5.74 -7.76 22.03
N LEU A 365 5.49 -6.45 21.91
CA LEU A 365 6.57 -5.48 21.69
C LEU A 365 7.65 -5.55 22.79
N GLN A 366 7.23 -5.72 24.06
CA GLN A 366 8.17 -5.82 25.16
C GLN A 366 9.08 -7.05 25.07
N GLU A 367 8.52 -8.21 24.69
CA GLU A 367 9.32 -9.44 24.50
C GLU A 367 10.35 -9.28 23.38
N MET A 368 9.98 -8.59 22.28
CA MET A 368 10.93 -8.31 21.19
C MET A 368 12.06 -7.39 21.64
N LEU A 369 11.74 -6.37 22.42
CA LEU A 369 12.75 -5.46 23.02
C LEU A 369 13.63 -6.18 24.03
N ASP A 370 13.08 -7.07 24.85
CA ASP A 370 13.83 -7.88 25.83
C ASP A 370 14.79 -8.86 25.15
N LYS A 371 14.43 -9.36 23.96
CA LYS A 371 15.31 -10.12 23.06
C LYS A 371 16.43 -9.25 22.45
N LYS A 372 16.41 -7.92 22.67
CA LYS A 372 17.34 -6.93 22.11
C LYS A 372 17.29 -6.84 20.57
N ILE A 373 16.16 -7.14 19.97
CA ILE A 373 15.94 -6.92 18.54
C ILE A 373 15.83 -5.41 18.30
N PRO A 374 16.56 -4.84 17.32
CA PRO A 374 16.48 -3.40 17.01
C PRO A 374 15.06 -2.98 16.60
N VAL A 375 14.70 -1.74 16.92
CA VAL A 375 13.36 -1.20 16.66
C VAL A 375 13.00 -1.22 15.16
N ASP A 376 13.95 -0.90 14.32
CA ASP A 376 13.81 -0.93 12.86
C ASP A 376 13.57 -2.36 12.32
N GLU A 377 14.11 -3.37 12.99
CA GLU A 377 13.86 -4.78 12.63
C GLU A 377 12.50 -5.27 13.16
N ILE A 378 12.07 -4.83 14.36
CA ILE A 378 10.76 -5.17 14.93
C ILE A 378 9.62 -4.69 14.03
N PHE A 379 9.73 -3.44 13.52
CA PHE A 379 8.71 -2.81 12.67
C PHE A 379 8.93 -3.03 11.17
N ASN A 380 9.95 -3.82 10.76
CA ASN A 380 10.20 -4.11 9.36
C ASN A 380 9.14 -5.05 8.78
N GLY A 381 8.52 -4.62 7.67
CA GLY A 381 7.47 -5.35 6.98
C GLY A 381 6.06 -4.81 7.23
N PRO A 382 5.03 -5.61 6.98
CA PRO A 382 3.63 -5.17 7.12
C PRO A 382 3.22 -5.01 8.57
N VAL A 383 2.23 -4.15 8.81
CA VAL A 383 1.55 -4.06 10.10
C VAL A 383 0.79 -5.36 10.36
N LEU A 384 1.05 -6.00 11.50
CA LEU A 384 0.38 -7.21 11.95
C LEU A 384 -0.69 -6.89 13.00
N GLU A 385 -1.75 -7.69 13.03
CA GLU A 385 -2.91 -7.49 13.91
C GLU A 385 -2.80 -8.27 15.23
N HIS A 386 -1.93 -9.30 15.30
CA HIS A 386 -1.90 -10.24 16.41
C HIS A 386 -0.54 -10.38 17.11
N GLY A 387 0.37 -9.46 16.92
CA GLY A 387 1.68 -9.48 17.57
C GLY A 387 2.82 -9.21 16.58
N PHE A 388 4.03 -9.43 17.04
CA PHE A 388 5.24 -9.33 16.23
C PHE A 388 5.80 -10.72 15.97
N ILE A 389 6.36 -10.94 14.80
CA ILE A 389 6.98 -12.20 14.40
C ILE A 389 8.48 -11.98 14.25
N ASP A 390 9.28 -12.82 14.90
CA ASP A 390 10.72 -12.85 14.73
C ASP A 390 11.07 -13.44 13.36
N THR A 391 11.70 -12.64 12.49
CA THR A 391 12.02 -13.03 11.11
C THR A 391 12.98 -14.23 11.06
N VAL A 392 13.95 -14.31 11.96
CA VAL A 392 14.89 -15.44 12.01
C VAL A 392 14.15 -16.74 12.35
N GLN A 393 13.21 -16.66 13.28
CA GLN A 393 12.39 -17.80 13.66
C GLN A 393 11.44 -18.21 12.53
N LEU A 394 10.81 -17.25 11.85
CA LEU A 394 9.97 -17.49 10.68
C LEU A 394 10.74 -18.23 9.58
N GLN A 395 11.99 -17.86 9.33
CA GLN A 395 12.85 -18.54 8.33
C GLN A 395 13.14 -19.99 8.71
N GLN A 396 13.12 -20.36 9.99
CA GLN A 396 13.27 -21.75 10.44
C GLN A 396 12.02 -22.60 10.17
N THR A 397 10.88 -21.99 9.88
CA THR A 397 9.62 -22.66 9.55
C THR A 397 9.41 -22.91 8.05
N GLN A 398 10.47 -22.89 7.24
CA GLN A 398 10.41 -23.24 5.82
C GLN A 398 10.09 -24.72 5.63
N LEU A 399 9.45 -25.08 4.51
CA LEU A 399 9.22 -26.48 4.16
C LEU A 399 10.53 -27.23 4.06
N ARG A 400 10.62 -28.36 4.80
CA ARG A 400 11.82 -29.17 4.79
C ARG A 400 11.85 -30.06 3.55
N SER A 401 12.91 -29.99 2.79
CA SER A 401 13.15 -30.87 1.65
C SER A 401 13.86 -32.17 2.03
N ILE A 402 14.56 -32.16 3.17
CA ILE A 402 15.30 -33.33 3.69
C ILE A 402 15.13 -33.36 5.20
N ILE A 403 14.85 -34.54 5.74
CA ILE A 403 14.84 -34.83 7.17
C ILE A 403 16.05 -35.69 7.50
N HIS A 404 16.87 -35.25 8.44
CA HIS A 404 18.02 -36.00 8.89
C HIS A 404 17.72 -36.73 10.21
N ALA A 405 18.03 -38.03 10.23
CA ALA A 405 17.88 -38.86 11.44
C ALA A 405 18.70 -38.32 12.62
N SER A 406 19.89 -37.75 12.33
CA SER A 406 20.78 -37.16 13.34
C SER A 406 20.12 -36.01 14.11
N ASP A 407 19.36 -35.15 13.42
CA ASP A 407 18.75 -34.00 14.02
C ASP A 407 17.66 -34.43 15.00
N ILE A 408 16.83 -35.40 14.55
CA ILE A 408 15.76 -35.96 15.40
C ILE A 408 16.39 -36.70 16.60
N ILE A 409 17.41 -37.53 16.39
CA ILE A 409 18.05 -38.24 17.48
C ILE A 409 18.62 -37.27 18.52
N ASN A 410 19.30 -36.20 18.08
CA ASN A 410 19.84 -35.19 18.98
C ASN A 410 18.71 -34.50 19.77
N LEU A 411 17.63 -34.12 19.08
CA LEU A 411 16.47 -33.51 19.72
C LEU A 411 15.84 -34.43 20.79
N LEU A 412 15.72 -35.71 20.49
CA LEU A 412 15.12 -36.70 21.41
C LEU A 412 16.04 -37.00 22.60
N MET A 413 17.35 -36.89 22.42
CA MET A 413 18.32 -37.07 23.51
C MET A 413 18.27 -35.96 24.55
N ASP A 414 17.76 -34.77 24.19
CA ASP A 414 17.58 -33.65 25.11
C ASP A 414 16.31 -33.77 25.96
N ILE A 415 15.45 -34.77 25.71
CA ILE A 415 14.24 -35.01 26.50
C ILE A 415 14.60 -35.60 27.86
N GLU A 416 14.09 -35.01 28.93
CA GLU A 416 14.30 -35.50 30.29
C GLU A 416 13.81 -36.96 30.45
N GLY A 417 14.69 -37.81 30.91
CA GLY A 417 14.39 -39.24 31.10
C GLY A 417 14.79 -40.15 29.95
N VAL A 418 15.23 -39.62 28.82
CA VAL A 418 15.80 -40.38 27.70
C VAL A 418 17.28 -40.63 27.96
N LEU A 419 17.71 -41.88 27.92
CA LEU A 419 19.13 -42.30 28.14
C LEU A 419 19.82 -42.71 26.83
N GLY A 420 19.08 -43.15 25.84
CA GLY A 420 19.64 -43.56 24.54
C GLY A 420 18.59 -43.99 23.55
N ILE A 421 18.93 -43.89 22.26
CA ILE A 421 18.07 -44.25 21.13
C ILE A 421 18.76 -45.32 20.32
N ARG A 422 18.02 -46.36 19.93
CA ARG A 422 18.50 -47.48 19.14
C ARG A 422 17.56 -47.79 17.99
N ASN A 423 18.10 -48.43 16.94
CA ASN A 423 17.32 -48.98 15.82
C ASN A 423 16.47 -47.96 15.07
N PHE A 424 16.90 -46.69 15.02
CA PHE A 424 16.14 -45.59 14.40
C PHE A 424 16.00 -45.81 12.91
N VAL A 425 14.75 -45.85 12.42
CA VAL A 425 14.40 -45.88 10.97
C VAL A 425 13.15 -45.06 10.71
N MET A 426 13.12 -44.55 9.49
CA MET A 426 12.03 -43.73 8.95
C MET A 426 11.42 -44.40 7.73
N THR A 427 10.10 -44.28 7.56
CA THR A 427 9.37 -44.82 6.40
C THR A 427 8.32 -43.77 5.98
N LYS A 428 8.25 -43.49 4.69
CA LYS A 428 7.30 -42.56 4.11
C LYS A 428 6.11 -43.33 3.54
N TYR A 429 4.90 -42.74 3.72
CA TYR A 429 3.66 -43.30 3.21
C TYR A 429 3.01 -42.34 2.22
N ASP A 430 2.35 -42.92 1.23
CA ASP A 430 1.54 -42.17 0.26
C ASP A 430 0.13 -41.85 0.79
N GLN A 431 -0.64 -41.14 -0.03
CA GLN A 431 -2.02 -40.77 0.31
C GLN A 431 -2.98 -41.97 0.46
N ASN A 432 -2.59 -43.14 -0.09
CA ASN A 432 -3.38 -44.37 0.05
C ASN A 432 -3.01 -45.14 1.32
N GLY A 433 -2.04 -44.65 2.08
CA GLY A 433 -1.55 -45.31 3.29
C GLY A 433 -0.52 -46.42 3.02
N ASP A 434 -0.04 -46.55 1.77
CA ASP A 434 0.94 -47.54 1.40
C ASP A 434 2.39 -46.98 1.53
N ALA A 435 3.31 -47.84 1.94
CA ALA A 435 4.70 -47.43 2.07
C ALA A 435 5.33 -47.17 0.71
N VAL A 436 5.85 -45.93 0.50
CA VAL A 436 6.45 -45.52 -0.75
C VAL A 436 7.71 -46.37 -1.06
N PRO A 437 7.75 -47.05 -2.23
CA PRO A 437 8.90 -47.86 -2.61
C PRO A 437 10.22 -47.05 -2.59
N GLY A 438 11.24 -47.57 -1.92
CA GLY A 438 12.55 -46.93 -1.77
C GLY A 438 12.68 -45.94 -0.57
N SER A 439 11.60 -45.70 0.17
CA SER A 439 11.64 -44.90 1.41
C SER A 439 11.57 -45.77 2.66
N ILE A 440 11.38 -47.06 2.53
CA ILE A 440 11.20 -47.99 3.65
C ILE A 440 12.50 -48.14 4.45
N GLY A 441 12.41 -47.95 5.76
CA GLY A 441 13.50 -48.18 6.70
C GLY A 441 14.74 -47.32 6.53
N GLN A 442 14.60 -46.09 6.07
CA GLN A 442 15.70 -45.16 5.92
C GLN A 442 16.36 -44.83 7.26
N LYS A 443 17.72 -44.90 7.32
CA LYS A 443 18.48 -44.73 8.57
C LYS A 443 19.20 -43.40 8.71
N TRP A 444 19.37 -42.64 7.60
CA TRP A 444 20.21 -41.45 7.58
C TRP A 444 19.42 -40.19 7.25
N CYS A 445 18.73 -40.22 6.14
CA CYS A 445 17.92 -39.08 5.69
C CYS A 445 16.69 -39.56 4.91
N MET A 446 15.68 -38.71 4.88
CA MET A 446 14.44 -38.87 4.11
C MET A 446 14.24 -37.62 3.26
N HIS A 447 14.08 -37.81 1.95
CA HIS A 447 13.73 -36.71 1.04
C HIS A 447 12.22 -36.52 1.01
N ILE A 448 11.80 -35.27 1.13
CA ILE A 448 10.40 -34.83 1.03
C ILE A 448 10.16 -34.31 -0.38
N ALA A 449 9.01 -34.60 -0.95
CA ALA A 449 8.65 -34.10 -2.26
C ALA A 449 8.49 -32.56 -2.23
N PRO A 450 8.78 -31.85 -3.33
CA PRO A 450 8.53 -30.42 -3.41
C PRO A 450 7.09 -30.08 -3.05
N PHE A 451 6.89 -28.98 -2.35
CA PHE A 451 5.58 -28.47 -1.94
C PHE A 451 4.80 -29.36 -0.96
N HIS A 452 5.45 -30.38 -0.36
CA HIS A 452 4.88 -31.24 0.65
C HIS A 452 5.39 -30.89 2.04
N LYS A 453 4.47 -30.95 3.00
CA LYS A 453 4.73 -30.83 4.44
C LYS A 453 4.92 -32.21 5.04
N PRO A 454 6.03 -32.52 5.70
CA PRO A 454 6.18 -33.77 6.42
C PRO A 454 5.30 -33.80 7.65
N ALA A 455 4.56 -34.86 7.87
CA ALA A 455 3.73 -35.06 9.04
C ALA A 455 4.07 -36.38 9.76
N LEU A 456 4.02 -36.37 11.09
CA LEU A 456 4.22 -37.57 11.89
C LEU A 456 2.96 -38.46 11.82
N SER A 457 3.09 -39.66 11.27
CA SER A 457 2.04 -40.70 11.43
C SER A 457 2.25 -41.43 12.77
N LYS A 458 1.40 -41.08 13.77
CA LYS A 458 1.45 -41.70 15.11
C LYS A 458 1.02 -43.15 15.06
N GLU A 459 0.03 -43.48 14.26
CA GLU A 459 -0.59 -44.79 14.11
C GLU A 459 0.38 -45.81 13.50
N LYS A 460 1.20 -45.36 12.52
CA LYS A 460 2.15 -46.19 11.81
C LYS A 460 3.53 -46.20 12.50
N SER A 461 3.77 -45.32 13.47
CA SER A 461 5.04 -45.21 14.20
C SER A 461 5.10 -46.25 15.34
N LYS A 462 6.23 -46.92 15.47
CA LYS A 462 6.46 -47.93 16.49
C LYS A 462 7.63 -47.51 17.39
N ILE A 463 7.30 -47.04 18.59
CA ILE A 463 8.27 -46.65 19.61
C ILE A 463 8.18 -47.62 20.76
N ILE A 464 9.30 -48.28 21.11
CA ILE A 464 9.39 -49.21 22.23
C ILE A 464 10.28 -48.57 23.31
N LEU A 465 9.74 -48.38 24.49
CA LEU A 465 10.48 -47.84 25.61
C LEU A 465 11.06 -48.97 26.46
N PHE A 466 12.34 -48.91 26.77
CA PHE A 466 13.03 -49.89 27.60
C PHE A 466 13.41 -49.28 28.93
N LYS A 467 12.93 -49.93 30.01
CA LYS A 467 13.22 -49.55 31.37
C LYS A 467 13.93 -50.74 32.05
N ASN A 468 15.18 -50.55 32.46
CA ASN A 468 16.03 -51.61 32.95
C ASN A 468 16.07 -52.87 32.05
N GLN A 469 16.15 -52.67 30.74
CA GLN A 469 16.17 -53.72 29.70
C GLN A 469 14.83 -54.43 29.44
N PHE A 470 13.74 -54.06 30.15
CA PHE A 470 12.39 -54.60 29.89
C PHE A 470 11.65 -53.65 28.96
N PRO A 471 11.00 -54.18 27.90
CA PRO A 471 10.19 -53.36 27.02
C PRO A 471 8.86 -52.99 27.64
N PHE A 472 8.41 -51.76 27.46
CA PHE A 472 7.12 -51.25 27.86
C PHE A 472 6.42 -50.54 26.71
N LEU A 473 5.11 -50.65 26.68
CA LEU A 473 4.25 -49.89 25.78
C LEU A 473 3.44 -48.91 26.63
N ALA A 474 3.50 -47.64 26.27
CA ALA A 474 2.69 -46.61 26.94
C ALA A 474 1.21 -46.72 26.56
N ARG A 475 0.34 -46.25 27.44
CA ARG A 475 -1.11 -46.24 27.22
C ARG A 475 -1.47 -45.12 26.27
N TYR A 476 -2.06 -45.44 25.13
CA TYR A 476 -2.39 -44.49 24.09
C TYR A 476 -3.21 -43.29 24.55
N SER A 477 -4.23 -43.51 25.41
CA SER A 477 -5.08 -42.43 25.94
C SER A 477 -4.30 -41.41 26.78
N GLU A 478 -3.39 -41.89 27.65
CA GLU A 478 -2.60 -41.05 28.54
C GLU A 478 -1.54 -40.26 27.74
N VAL A 479 -0.93 -40.89 26.72
CA VAL A 479 0.00 -40.24 25.78
C VAL A 479 -0.70 -39.14 24.98
N ARG A 480 -1.90 -39.43 24.45
CA ARG A 480 -2.68 -38.46 23.71
C ARG A 480 -3.03 -37.22 24.55
N ASP A 481 -3.54 -37.42 25.74
CA ASP A 481 -3.93 -36.33 26.62
C ASP A 481 -2.71 -35.51 27.07
N SER A 482 -1.55 -36.14 27.24
CA SER A 482 -0.28 -35.48 27.52
C SER A 482 0.21 -34.67 26.33
N ILE A 483 0.07 -35.16 25.10
CA ILE A 483 0.43 -34.42 23.87
C ILE A 483 -0.45 -33.18 23.73
N LEU A 484 -1.76 -33.31 23.92
CA LEU A 484 -2.69 -32.17 23.88
C LEU A 484 -2.29 -31.09 24.91
N LEU A 485 -1.89 -31.50 26.10
CA LEU A 485 -1.41 -30.59 27.14
C LEU A 485 -0.11 -29.87 26.71
N LEU A 486 0.84 -30.59 26.08
CA LEU A 486 2.09 -30.03 25.60
C LEU A 486 1.84 -29.02 24.47
N HIS A 487 0.93 -29.34 23.53
CA HIS A 487 0.54 -28.41 22.50
C HIS A 487 -0.12 -27.15 23.09
N ALA A 488 -1.04 -27.29 24.03
CA ALA A 488 -1.68 -26.16 24.69
C ALA A 488 -0.70 -25.30 25.51
N GLN A 489 0.35 -25.89 26.06
CA GLN A 489 1.40 -25.14 26.77
C GLN A 489 2.38 -24.45 25.85
N ALA A 490 2.66 -25.06 24.71
CA ALA A 490 3.61 -24.51 23.72
C ALA A 490 2.96 -23.50 22.77
N SER A 491 1.65 -23.57 22.58
CA SER A 491 0.91 -22.65 21.70
C SER A 491 0.96 -21.25 22.29
N ARG A 492 1.65 -20.37 21.59
CA ARG A 492 1.50 -18.93 21.77
C ARG A 492 0.43 -18.44 20.82
N ASP A 493 -0.75 -18.30 21.37
CA ASP A 493 -1.89 -17.78 20.60
C ASP A 493 -1.61 -16.39 20.04
N LYS A 494 -2.24 -16.10 18.92
CA LYS A 494 -2.29 -14.77 18.36
C LYS A 494 -2.75 -13.77 19.42
N LEU A 495 -1.93 -12.76 19.70
CA LEU A 495 -2.15 -11.84 20.80
C LEU A 495 -3.35 -10.93 20.52
N LYS A 496 -4.16 -10.67 21.54
CA LYS A 496 -5.26 -9.70 21.46
C LYS A 496 -4.95 -8.51 22.35
N GLY A 497 -5.15 -7.29 21.82
CA GLY A 497 -5.00 -6.06 22.61
C GLY A 497 -3.56 -5.79 23.07
N PHE A 498 -2.56 -6.21 22.30
CA PHE A 498 -1.15 -5.94 22.58
C PHE A 498 -0.75 -4.49 22.20
N GLN A 499 0.35 -4.02 22.81
CA GLN A 499 0.91 -2.72 22.47
C GLN A 499 1.53 -2.78 21.06
N GLN A 500 0.94 -2.04 20.12
CA GLN A 500 1.32 -2.06 18.71
C GLN A 500 2.42 -1.06 18.33
N ASP A 501 2.82 -0.17 19.23
CA ASP A 501 3.80 0.87 18.95
C ASP A 501 4.59 1.25 20.19
N LEU A 502 5.72 1.92 19.99
CA LEU A 502 6.49 2.44 21.11
C LEU A 502 5.72 3.55 21.83
N PRO A 503 5.79 3.60 23.17
CA PRO A 503 5.13 4.64 23.92
C PRO A 503 5.77 6.01 23.59
N ILE A 504 4.96 6.96 23.20
CA ILE A 504 5.41 8.34 23.02
C ILE A 504 5.73 8.90 24.42
N PRO A 505 6.95 9.42 24.64
CA PRO A 505 7.29 10.02 25.92
C PRO A 505 6.34 11.18 26.25
N PRO A 506 5.66 11.16 27.41
CA PRO A 506 4.75 12.25 27.75
C PRO A 506 5.54 13.53 27.96
N GLY A 507 5.11 14.61 27.31
CA GLY A 507 5.58 15.96 27.56
C GLY A 507 4.70 16.67 28.59
N HIS A 508 5.30 17.60 29.33
CA HIS A 508 4.57 18.45 30.24
C HIS A 508 4.57 19.88 29.70
N LYS A 509 3.37 20.46 29.55
CA LYS A 509 3.29 21.85 29.11
C LYS A 509 3.99 22.75 30.16
N ARG A 510 5.02 23.43 29.70
CA ARG A 510 5.73 24.42 30.49
C ARG A 510 5.19 25.81 30.18
N ASP A 511 5.31 26.73 31.16
CA ASP A 511 5.07 28.15 30.90
C ASP A 511 6.27 28.73 30.15
N THR A 512 6.09 28.90 28.82
CA THR A 512 7.13 29.40 27.92
C THR A 512 6.81 30.76 27.33
N ASP A 513 5.56 31.27 27.49
CA ASP A 513 5.13 32.53 26.87
C ASP A 513 5.01 33.69 27.88
N SER A 514 4.86 33.41 29.17
CA SER A 514 4.77 34.49 30.17
C SER A 514 6.05 35.30 30.20
N PHE A 515 5.95 36.57 29.88
CA PHE A 515 7.08 37.51 29.92
C PHE A 515 7.05 38.35 31.20
N TRP A 516 8.16 38.36 31.92
CA TRP A 516 8.33 39.23 33.06
C TRP A 516 9.17 40.45 32.64
N PRO A 517 8.63 41.69 32.73
CA PRO A 517 9.34 42.89 32.30
C PRO A 517 10.67 43.14 33.01
N VAL A 518 11.72 43.31 32.22
CA VAL A 518 13.08 43.56 32.71
C VAL A 518 13.12 44.80 33.62
N GLN A 519 12.31 45.82 33.31
CA GLN A 519 12.22 47.03 34.12
C GLN A 519 11.72 46.80 35.57
N TYR A 520 11.10 45.66 35.84
CA TYR A 520 10.65 45.32 37.20
C TYR A 520 11.81 44.82 38.09
N GLU A 521 12.92 44.43 37.50
CA GLU A 521 14.15 44.05 38.20
C GLU A 521 15.00 45.25 38.62
N PHE A 522 14.66 46.46 38.18
CA PHE A 522 15.40 47.65 38.55
C PHE A 522 15.13 48.10 39.99
N PRO A 523 16.12 48.68 40.68
CA PRO A 523 15.92 49.27 42.00
C PRO A 523 14.78 50.28 42.03
N GLN A 524 13.97 50.28 43.07
CA GLN A 524 12.76 51.13 43.16
C GLN A 524 13.08 52.63 43.03
N THR A 525 14.31 53.03 43.26
CA THR A 525 14.78 54.41 43.06
C THR A 525 14.64 54.90 41.62
N TYR A 526 14.63 54.03 40.67
CA TYR A 526 14.41 54.41 39.27
C TYR A 526 12.93 54.74 38.98
N GLY A 527 12.00 54.19 39.77
CA GLY A 527 10.56 54.41 39.63
C GLY A 527 9.91 53.77 38.40
N ILE A 528 10.60 52.85 37.71
CA ILE A 528 10.12 52.14 36.50
C ILE A 528 9.48 50.80 36.79
N GLY A 529 9.66 50.26 37.99
CA GLY A 529 9.12 48.95 38.38
C GLY A 529 7.61 48.96 38.63
N GLN A 530 7.07 47.85 39.14
CA GLN A 530 5.64 47.64 39.39
C GLN A 530 4.96 48.71 40.24
N HIS A 531 5.67 49.35 41.19
CA HIS A 531 5.10 50.37 42.08
C HIS A 531 5.08 51.76 41.45
N GLY A 532 5.85 52.00 40.37
CA GLY A 532 5.94 53.30 39.73
C GLY A 532 6.57 54.37 40.59
N LEU A 533 6.32 55.63 40.27
CA LEU A 533 6.76 56.80 41.07
C LEU A 533 5.76 57.16 42.14
N PRO A 534 6.21 57.81 43.24
CA PRO A 534 5.30 58.38 44.25
C PRO A 534 4.35 59.42 43.62
N ALA A 535 3.13 59.51 44.13
CA ALA A 535 2.10 60.43 43.60
C ALA A 535 2.52 61.92 43.59
N ASN A 536 3.50 62.30 44.36
CA ASN A 536 4.00 63.64 44.40
C ASN A 536 5.32 63.88 43.63
N ALA A 537 5.65 62.98 42.72
CA ALA A 537 6.82 63.11 41.85
C ALA A 537 6.74 64.35 40.97
N SER A 538 7.85 65.04 40.76
CA SER A 538 7.93 66.23 39.91
C SER A 538 7.77 65.81 38.40
N GLU A 539 7.25 66.70 37.57
CA GLU A 539 7.10 66.48 36.13
C GLU A 539 8.42 66.06 35.45
N SER A 540 9.52 66.66 35.82
CA SER A 540 10.86 66.26 35.35
C SER A 540 11.17 64.82 35.70
N ARG A 541 10.80 64.38 36.89
CA ARG A 541 11.04 62.99 37.33
C ARG A 541 10.16 61.99 36.55
N ILE A 542 8.93 62.36 36.30
CA ILE A 542 8.01 61.59 35.46
C ILE A 542 8.56 61.53 34.04
N ALA A 543 9.07 62.61 33.46
CA ALA A 543 9.67 62.64 32.15
C ALA A 543 10.88 61.71 32.04
N MET A 544 11.80 61.74 33.06
CA MET A 544 12.94 60.83 33.12
C MET A 544 12.52 59.36 33.20
N GLN A 545 11.50 59.01 33.99
CA GLN A 545 10.95 57.69 34.09
C GLN A 545 10.43 57.20 32.74
N ARG A 546 9.64 58.02 32.05
CA ARG A 546 9.09 57.66 30.75
C ARG A 546 10.17 57.49 29.67
N GLN A 547 11.20 58.32 29.71
CA GLN A 547 12.33 58.22 28.80
C GLN A 547 13.08 56.88 28.98
N LEU A 548 13.38 56.51 30.25
CA LEU A 548 14.03 55.25 30.54
C LEU A 548 13.15 54.04 30.18
N LYS A 549 11.85 54.08 30.49
CA LYS A 549 10.92 53.07 30.08
C LYS A 549 10.90 52.90 28.54
N GLY A 550 10.77 53.99 27.83
CA GLY A 550 10.78 53.96 26.34
C GLY A 550 12.07 53.40 25.80
N TYR A 551 13.22 53.70 26.41
CA TYR A 551 14.50 53.09 26.02
C TYR A 551 14.53 51.56 26.25
N LEU A 552 14.06 51.12 27.42
CA LEU A 552 14.03 49.69 27.74
C LEU A 552 13.03 48.89 26.91
N MET A 553 11.97 49.52 26.37
CA MET A 553 10.98 48.87 25.53
C MET A 553 11.55 48.15 24.32
N PHE A 554 12.68 48.61 23.76
CA PHE A 554 13.35 47.93 22.66
C PHE A 554 13.81 46.52 23.07
N TYR A 555 14.39 46.42 24.27
CA TYR A 555 14.86 45.14 24.80
C TYR A 555 13.73 44.28 25.32
N GLU A 556 12.73 44.91 25.95
CA GLU A 556 11.51 44.24 26.41
C GLU A 556 10.78 43.56 25.28
N GLN A 557 10.55 44.29 24.20
CA GLN A 557 9.87 43.73 23.02
C GLN A 557 10.65 42.59 22.40
N LEU A 558 11.97 42.73 22.25
CA LEU A 558 12.82 41.68 21.68
C LEU A 558 12.75 40.40 22.53
N LEU A 559 12.83 40.50 23.85
CA LEU A 559 12.75 39.36 24.74
C LEU A 559 11.36 38.73 24.74
N ALA A 560 10.30 39.53 24.78
CA ALA A 560 8.91 39.06 24.73
C ALA A 560 8.63 38.32 23.44
N ASP A 561 9.17 38.81 22.34
CA ASP A 561 9.01 38.12 21.02
C ASP A 561 9.73 36.77 21.01
N PHE A 562 10.92 36.64 21.62
CA PHE A 562 11.61 35.37 21.78
C PHE A 562 10.82 34.39 22.65
N PHE A 563 10.18 34.82 23.74
CA PHE A 563 9.32 33.98 24.56
C PHE A 563 8.07 33.54 23.75
N SER A 564 7.45 34.45 23.00
CA SER A 564 6.33 34.13 22.11
C SER A 564 6.73 33.14 21.02
N GLN A 565 7.91 33.35 20.41
CA GLN A 565 8.46 32.43 19.43
C GLN A 565 8.69 31.02 20.01
N LEU A 566 9.24 30.93 21.21
CA LEU A 566 9.48 29.66 21.90
C LEU A 566 8.18 28.93 22.24
N SER A 567 7.20 29.67 22.76
CA SER A 567 5.88 29.10 23.09
C SER A 567 5.15 28.55 21.88
N ASN A 568 5.29 29.18 20.71
CA ASN A 568 4.64 28.79 19.46
C ASN A 568 5.55 27.94 18.56
N ALA A 569 6.69 27.48 19.03
CA ALA A 569 7.62 26.65 18.25
C ALA A 569 6.94 25.37 17.72
N HIS A 570 6.03 24.78 18.49
CA HIS A 570 5.29 23.58 18.10
C HIS A 570 4.49 23.77 16.78
N ALA A 571 3.95 24.97 16.55
CA ALA A 571 3.20 25.28 15.34
C ALA A 571 4.08 25.26 14.08
N LEU A 572 5.34 25.64 14.19
CA LEU A 572 6.30 25.59 13.07
C LEU A 572 6.66 24.15 12.69
N PHE A 573 6.58 23.21 13.63
CA PHE A 573 6.77 21.77 13.41
C PHE A 573 5.46 21.03 13.06
N SER A 574 4.48 21.73 12.49
CA SER A 574 3.20 21.17 12.07
C SER A 574 2.89 21.54 10.63
N VAL A 575 1.90 20.86 10.07
CA VAL A 575 1.29 21.19 8.76
C VAL A 575 -0.02 21.96 8.91
N ALA A 576 -0.27 22.52 10.08
CA ALA A 576 -1.40 23.41 10.32
C ALA A 576 -1.35 24.64 9.40
N ASP A 577 -2.52 25.17 9.09
CA ASP A 577 -2.64 26.42 8.32
C ASP A 577 -2.20 27.60 9.19
N LEU A 578 -0.96 28.04 8.98
CA LEU A 578 -0.37 29.16 9.69
C LEU A 578 -0.46 30.42 8.86
N THR A 579 -0.85 31.50 9.48
CA THR A 579 -0.89 32.82 8.84
C THR A 579 0.43 33.59 8.94
N HIS A 580 1.33 33.13 9.84
CA HIS A 580 2.63 33.77 10.10
C HIS A 580 3.59 32.74 10.72
N THR A 581 4.89 33.02 10.63
CA THR A 581 5.97 32.19 11.20
C THR A 581 6.79 32.91 12.25
N TYR A 582 6.59 34.20 12.40
CA TYR A 582 7.16 35.03 13.46
C TYR A 582 6.06 35.36 14.45
N PHE A 583 6.28 35.00 15.70
CA PHE A 583 5.31 35.18 16.79
C PHE A 583 5.81 36.31 17.69
N ALA A 584 5.01 37.32 17.86
CA ALA A 584 5.27 38.47 18.66
C ALA A 584 4.16 38.69 19.69
N GLN A 585 4.45 39.24 20.85
CA GLN A 585 3.43 39.61 21.82
C GLN A 585 3.48 41.11 22.12
N PHE A 586 2.29 41.70 22.23
CA PHE A 586 2.16 43.12 22.57
C PHE A 586 2.35 43.38 24.07
N LEU A 587 3.21 44.31 24.41
CA LEU A 587 3.52 44.67 25.80
C LEU A 587 2.61 45.78 26.37
N GLY A 588 1.28 45.51 26.37
CA GLY A 588 0.30 46.47 26.87
C GLY A 588 0.11 46.52 28.39
N GLU A 589 0.53 45.46 29.10
CA GLU A 589 0.27 45.30 30.53
C GLU A 589 1.35 45.91 31.43
N ILE A 590 2.42 46.45 30.86
CA ILE A 590 3.52 47.05 31.64
C ILE A 590 3.00 48.31 32.31
N LYS A 591 3.25 48.44 33.59
CA LYS A 591 2.83 49.60 34.40
C LYS A 591 3.27 50.90 33.77
N ASP A 592 2.36 51.90 33.64
CA ASP A 592 2.59 53.25 33.10
C ASP A 592 3.19 53.30 31.70
N ILE A 593 2.92 52.31 30.84
CA ILE A 593 3.43 52.21 29.47
C ILE A 593 2.58 53.00 28.46
N ALA A 594 1.28 53.09 28.67
CA ALA A 594 0.34 53.72 27.71
C ALA A 594 0.75 55.14 27.26
N PRO A 595 1.25 56.06 28.16
CA PRO A 595 1.65 57.38 27.71
C PRO A 595 2.93 57.44 26.86
N ILE A 596 3.61 56.31 26.70
CA ILE A 596 4.86 56.18 25.91
C ILE A 596 4.56 55.85 24.47
N TYR A 597 3.46 55.15 24.23
CA TYR A 597 3.00 54.83 22.86
C TYR A 597 2.46 56.07 22.15
N LYS A 598 2.65 56.15 20.84
CA LYS A 598 2.04 57.21 19.99
C LYS A 598 0.54 57.05 19.93
N ASN A 599 -0.20 58.15 20.14
CA ASN A 599 -1.67 58.15 20.16
C ASN A 599 -2.35 57.78 18.81
N ASP A 600 -1.67 57.98 17.68
CA ASP A 600 -2.24 57.82 16.32
C ASP A 600 -2.42 56.36 15.90
N GLY A 601 -2.78 55.48 16.75
CA GLY A 601 -3.05 54.08 16.42
C GLY A 601 -3.14 53.14 17.65
N VAL A 602 -2.61 53.57 18.75
CA VAL A 602 -2.56 52.77 20.01
C VAL A 602 -3.93 52.70 20.67
N ASP A 603 -4.73 53.77 20.60
CA ASP A 603 -6.08 53.78 21.17
C ASP A 603 -6.98 52.72 20.47
N ILE A 604 -6.76 52.50 19.17
CA ILE A 604 -7.42 51.45 18.40
C ILE A 604 -6.98 50.05 18.85
N PHE A 605 -5.71 49.85 19.14
CA PHE A 605 -5.16 48.61 19.64
C PHE A 605 -5.57 48.32 21.08
N LEU A 606 -5.48 49.29 21.97
CA LEU A 606 -5.80 49.17 23.39
C LEU A 606 -7.29 49.04 23.62
N GLU A 607 -8.17 49.83 22.97
CA GLU A 607 -9.61 49.70 23.08
C GLU A 607 -10.14 48.39 22.52
N LYS A 608 -9.59 47.88 21.41
CA LYS A 608 -9.93 46.58 20.85
C LYS A 608 -9.39 45.41 21.68
N ALA A 609 -8.23 45.53 22.28
CA ALA A 609 -7.65 44.49 23.16
C ALA A 609 -8.40 44.35 24.50
N ILE A 610 -9.00 45.43 25.00
CA ILE A 610 -9.76 45.44 26.25
C ILE A 610 -11.20 45.02 26.07
N SER A 611 -11.79 45.20 24.87
CA SER A 611 -13.22 45.06 24.67
C SER A 611 -13.74 43.67 24.27
N ASN A 612 -12.94 42.76 23.71
CA ASN A 612 -13.43 41.42 23.34
C ASN A 612 -12.29 40.40 23.17
N ALA A 613 -12.40 39.21 23.75
CA ALA A 613 -11.45 38.10 23.59
C ALA A 613 -11.33 37.64 22.10
N ASP A 614 -12.41 37.75 21.31
CA ASP A 614 -12.39 37.41 19.87
C ASP A 614 -11.67 38.47 19.02
N SER A 615 -11.57 39.72 19.50
CA SER A 615 -10.83 40.78 18.82
C SER A 615 -9.32 40.71 19.07
N ILE A 616 -8.88 40.00 20.10
CA ILE A 616 -7.46 39.78 20.38
C ILE A 616 -6.82 38.95 19.26
N ALA A 617 -7.48 37.90 18.76
CA ALA A 617 -6.98 37.09 17.66
C ALA A 617 -6.85 37.89 16.35
N ASN A 618 -7.82 38.73 16.03
CA ASN A 618 -7.78 39.59 14.83
C ASN A 618 -6.76 40.72 14.96
N ASN A 619 -6.57 41.30 16.12
CA ASN A 619 -5.57 42.34 16.38
C ASN A 619 -4.14 41.78 16.46
N GLN A 620 -3.95 40.54 16.87
CA GLN A 620 -2.67 39.85 16.79
C GLN A 620 -2.22 39.71 15.34
N ASN A 621 -3.10 39.42 14.42
CA ASN A 621 -2.77 39.37 12.99
C ASN A 621 -2.25 40.71 12.45
N ASP A 622 -2.90 41.82 12.80
CA ASP A 622 -2.47 43.16 12.39
C ASP A 622 -1.11 43.55 13.01
N TRP A 623 -0.86 43.21 14.27
CA TRP A 623 0.42 43.42 14.95
C TRP A 623 1.55 42.61 14.34
N GLN A 624 1.26 41.35 14.01
CA GLN A 624 2.22 40.43 13.41
C GLN A 624 2.60 40.81 11.97
N GLN A 625 1.70 41.40 11.17
CA GLN A 625 2.01 41.91 9.83
C GLN A 625 3.09 43.03 9.85
N LEU A 626 3.29 43.70 10.99
CA LEU A 626 4.37 44.67 11.15
C LEU A 626 5.75 44.00 11.23
N TYR A 627 5.80 42.79 11.76
CA TYR A 627 7.07 42.05 11.94
C TYR A 627 7.38 41.16 10.74
N GLU A 628 6.36 40.65 10.05
CA GLU A 628 6.54 39.67 8.98
C GLU A 628 5.72 40.04 7.74
N SER A 629 6.42 40.46 6.68
CA SER A 629 5.76 40.65 5.38
C SER A 629 5.32 39.31 4.78
N ARG A 630 4.31 39.32 3.89
CA ARG A 630 3.86 38.11 3.19
C ARG A 630 5.00 37.35 2.51
N GLN A 631 5.96 38.03 1.90
CA GLN A 631 7.12 37.42 1.27
C GLN A 631 8.04 36.75 2.30
N LEU A 632 8.28 37.39 3.43
CA LEU A 632 9.11 36.82 4.49
C LEU A 632 8.44 35.60 5.13
N TYR A 633 7.14 35.66 5.38
CA TYR A 633 6.33 34.53 5.81
C TYR A 633 6.45 33.34 4.84
N GLN A 634 6.25 33.59 3.56
CA GLN A 634 6.34 32.57 2.54
C GLN A 634 7.72 31.90 2.50
N ASP A 635 8.80 32.68 2.48
CA ASP A 635 10.17 32.15 2.48
C ASP A 635 10.44 31.32 3.76
N ARG A 636 10.09 31.84 4.92
CA ARG A 636 10.31 31.14 6.20
C ARG A 636 9.46 29.88 6.32
N ARG A 637 8.18 29.94 5.96
CA ARG A 637 7.29 28.77 5.97
C ARG A 637 7.82 27.68 5.04
N SER A 638 8.22 28.03 3.84
CA SER A 638 8.81 27.10 2.89
C SER A 638 10.07 26.42 3.46
N ARG A 639 10.99 27.18 4.07
CA ARG A 639 12.21 26.63 4.68
C ARG A 639 11.92 25.69 5.86
N PHE A 640 10.91 25.98 6.68
CA PHE A 640 10.49 25.06 7.74
C PHE A 640 9.95 23.75 7.17
N LEU A 641 9.12 23.83 6.13
CA LEU A 641 8.61 22.64 5.45
C LEU A 641 9.74 21.84 4.78
N ASP A 642 10.71 22.52 4.15
CA ASP A 642 11.90 21.84 3.61
C ASP A 642 12.72 21.14 4.67
N HIS A 643 12.86 21.76 5.87
CA HIS A 643 13.52 21.12 7.00
C HIS A 643 12.76 19.87 7.49
N LEU A 644 11.43 19.92 7.50
CA LEU A 644 10.60 18.79 7.85
C LEU A 644 10.70 17.65 6.82
N LEU A 645 10.72 17.98 5.52
CA LEU A 645 10.91 17.03 4.42
C LEU A 645 12.30 16.41 4.41
N ALA A 646 13.34 17.19 4.71
CA ALA A 646 14.72 16.73 4.71
C ALA A 646 14.98 15.60 5.73
N ARG A 647 14.16 15.45 6.76
CA ARG A 647 14.20 14.31 7.69
C ARG A 647 13.94 12.96 6.98
N PHE A 648 13.23 13.02 5.88
CA PHE A 648 12.86 11.86 5.04
C PHE A 648 13.69 11.79 3.76
N ALA A 649 14.75 12.62 3.63
CA ALA A 649 15.55 12.80 2.43
C ALA A 649 14.73 13.28 1.21
N GLU A 650 13.59 13.93 1.43
CA GLU A 650 12.75 14.51 0.38
C GLU A 650 13.10 15.98 0.12
N SER A 651 12.98 16.40 -1.15
CA SER A 651 13.27 17.77 -1.59
C SER A 651 12.38 18.19 -2.75
N PHE A 652 11.89 19.43 -2.70
CA PHE A 652 11.14 20.08 -3.77
C PHE A 652 11.97 21.09 -4.56
N ASN A 653 13.27 21.14 -4.38
CA ASN A 653 14.12 22.19 -4.96
C ASN A 653 14.08 22.20 -6.49
N ASP A 654 14.17 21.05 -7.12
CA ASP A 654 14.18 20.91 -8.59
C ASP A 654 12.82 21.28 -9.17
N TYR A 655 11.74 20.82 -8.53
CA TYR A 655 10.38 21.19 -8.89
C TYR A 655 10.15 22.69 -8.75
N ALA A 656 10.53 23.29 -7.63
CA ALA A 656 10.38 24.73 -7.39
C ALA A 656 11.17 25.56 -8.40
N LEU A 657 12.39 25.15 -8.75
CA LEU A 657 13.23 25.84 -9.72
C LEU A 657 12.64 25.74 -11.14
N LEU A 658 12.13 24.57 -11.50
CA LEU A 658 11.47 24.35 -12.79
C LEU A 658 10.21 25.21 -12.91
N MET A 659 9.35 25.22 -11.88
CA MET A 659 8.14 26.03 -11.85
C MET A 659 8.43 27.54 -11.91
N TYR A 660 9.50 27.98 -11.24
CA TYR A 660 9.96 29.36 -11.34
C TYR A 660 10.36 29.72 -12.79
N ARG A 661 11.08 28.82 -13.49
CA ARG A 661 11.47 29.02 -14.89
C ARG A 661 10.24 29.08 -15.80
N ILE A 662 9.32 28.16 -15.69
CA ILE A 662 8.08 28.12 -16.48
C ILE A 662 7.27 29.39 -16.25
N ASN A 663 7.06 29.82 -15.03
CA ASN A 663 6.34 31.05 -14.70
C ASN A 663 7.02 32.32 -15.23
N TYR A 664 8.36 32.31 -15.33
CA TYR A 664 9.13 33.44 -15.84
C TYR A 664 9.11 33.53 -17.38
N GLU A 665 9.19 32.37 -18.05
CA GLU A 665 9.24 32.27 -19.52
C GLU A 665 7.85 32.42 -20.17
N GLU A 666 6.83 31.86 -19.50
CA GLU A 666 5.46 31.93 -19.98
C GLU A 666 4.72 33.12 -19.35
N ARG A 667 4.29 34.06 -20.18
CA ARG A 667 3.42 35.17 -19.81
C ARG A 667 1.94 34.71 -19.64
N THR A 668 1.69 33.43 -19.40
CA THR A 668 0.37 32.83 -19.36
C THR A 668 -0.34 33.02 -18.00
N GLU A 669 -1.66 32.94 -18.01
CA GLU A 669 -2.54 33.17 -16.85
C GLU A 669 -2.42 32.10 -15.77
N THR A 670 -1.94 30.93 -16.10
CA THR A 670 -1.74 29.80 -15.16
C THR A 670 -0.36 29.86 -14.49
N LYS A 671 -0.19 30.77 -13.55
CA LYS A 671 1.03 30.85 -12.74
C LYS A 671 0.86 29.96 -11.52
N ILE A 672 1.76 28.98 -11.37
CA ILE A 672 1.87 28.26 -10.09
C ILE A 672 2.30 29.25 -9.02
N SER A 673 1.45 29.41 -8.04
CA SER A 673 1.69 30.35 -6.96
C SER A 673 2.64 29.74 -5.92
N PHE A 674 3.21 30.58 -5.09
CA PHE A 674 3.96 30.09 -3.92
C PHE A 674 3.07 29.25 -2.97
N GLU A 675 1.79 29.55 -2.95
CA GLU A 675 0.80 28.83 -2.14
C GLU A 675 0.63 27.40 -2.65
N ASP A 676 0.62 27.17 -3.94
CA ASP A 676 0.53 25.82 -4.54
C ASP A 676 1.75 24.97 -4.17
N LEU A 677 2.95 25.56 -4.25
CA LEU A 677 4.18 24.87 -3.82
C LEU A 677 4.16 24.53 -2.31
N THR A 678 3.68 25.47 -1.49
CA THR A 678 3.57 25.26 -0.03
C THR A 678 2.54 24.17 0.27
N ASN A 679 1.40 24.18 -0.41
CA ASN A 679 0.37 23.15 -0.26
C ASN A 679 0.86 21.77 -0.72
N ALA A 680 1.62 21.67 -1.80
CA ALA A 680 2.23 20.42 -2.24
C ALA A 680 3.17 19.84 -1.16
N LYS A 681 4.02 20.68 -0.55
CA LYS A 681 4.88 20.27 0.57
C LYS A 681 4.08 19.80 1.80
N ILE A 682 3.02 20.51 2.14
CA ILE A 682 2.12 20.18 3.25
C ILE A 682 1.43 18.85 3.00
N ASN A 683 0.87 18.63 1.81
CA ASN A 683 0.18 17.39 1.44
C ASN A 683 1.15 16.21 1.48
N LEU A 684 2.35 16.35 0.90
CA LEU A 684 3.36 15.29 0.97
C LEU A 684 3.73 14.95 2.42
N LEU A 685 3.88 15.95 3.30
CA LEU A 685 4.18 15.73 4.72
C LEU A 685 3.03 15.04 5.46
N LYS A 686 1.77 15.41 5.19
CA LYS A 686 0.59 14.77 5.80
C LYS A 686 0.48 13.30 5.44
N ASP A 687 0.64 13.00 4.15
CA ASP A 687 0.40 11.68 3.60
C ASP A 687 1.68 10.82 3.57
N TYR A 688 2.79 11.35 4.08
CA TYR A 688 4.10 10.71 3.99
C TYR A 688 4.14 9.26 4.47
N PRO A 689 3.56 8.89 5.63
CA PRO A 689 3.56 7.49 6.08
C PRO A 689 2.90 6.54 5.07
N VAL A 690 1.78 6.95 4.50
CA VAL A 690 1.02 6.15 3.51
C VAL A 690 1.78 6.07 2.19
N ILE A 691 2.29 7.21 1.71
CA ILE A 691 3.05 7.30 0.46
C ILE A 691 4.36 6.51 0.56
N SER A 692 5.06 6.61 1.69
CA SER A 692 6.33 5.92 1.93
C SER A 692 6.14 4.41 2.09
N SER A 693 5.22 3.99 2.96
CA SER A 693 4.95 2.57 3.20
C SER A 693 4.37 1.87 1.97
N GLY A 694 3.57 2.57 1.17
CA GLY A 694 2.92 2.06 -0.03
C GLY A 694 3.72 2.17 -1.32
N ARG A 695 4.99 2.60 -1.29
CA ARG A 695 5.79 2.95 -2.48
C ARG A 695 5.81 1.89 -3.58
N GLY A 696 5.96 0.62 -3.23
CA GLY A 696 5.96 -0.52 -4.16
C GLY A 696 4.58 -1.13 -4.43
N LYS A 697 3.53 -0.62 -3.80
CA LYS A 697 2.19 -1.21 -3.87
C LYS A 697 1.57 -1.00 -5.25
N ALA A 698 0.97 -2.06 -5.81
CA ALA A 698 0.14 -1.99 -7.01
C ALA A 698 -1.32 -1.62 -6.67
N TYR A 699 -2.12 -1.27 -7.68
CA TYR A 699 -3.56 -1.15 -7.48
C TYR A 699 -4.19 -2.52 -7.23
N ASN A 700 -5.30 -2.52 -6.48
CA ASN A 700 -6.02 -3.74 -6.16
C ASN A 700 -7.14 -3.96 -7.19
N TYR A 701 -7.04 -5.00 -8.00
CA TYR A 701 -8.05 -5.37 -8.98
C TYR A 701 -8.99 -6.48 -8.49
N PHE A 702 -8.73 -7.05 -7.30
CA PHE A 702 -9.55 -8.12 -6.74
C PHE A 702 -10.84 -7.57 -6.12
N PRO A 703 -12.01 -8.22 -6.31
CA PRO A 703 -13.28 -7.76 -5.76
C PRO A 703 -13.25 -7.69 -4.24
N GLN A 704 -13.71 -6.57 -3.66
CA GLN A 704 -13.63 -6.31 -2.22
C GLN A 704 -14.93 -6.52 -1.44
N ASN A 705 -16.02 -6.87 -2.11
CA ASN A 705 -17.30 -7.06 -1.45
C ASN A 705 -17.38 -8.38 -0.69
N ASP A 706 -18.11 -8.38 0.44
CA ASP A 706 -18.32 -9.58 1.25
C ASP A 706 -19.02 -10.72 0.47
N ASP A 707 -19.78 -10.37 -0.57
CA ASP A 707 -20.49 -11.30 -1.47
C ASP A 707 -19.65 -11.71 -2.70
N PHE A 708 -18.37 -11.36 -2.76
CA PHE A 708 -17.51 -11.59 -3.94
C PHE A 708 -18.05 -11.03 -5.27
N SER A 709 -18.94 -10.09 -5.22
CA SER A 709 -19.37 -9.36 -6.40
C SER A 709 -18.37 -8.24 -6.73
N VAL A 710 -18.06 -8.10 -8.02
CA VAL A 710 -17.21 -7.03 -8.52
C VAL A 710 -17.93 -5.70 -8.37
N ASN A 711 -17.40 -4.77 -7.62
CA ASN A 711 -17.88 -3.41 -7.61
C ASN A 711 -17.06 -2.58 -8.62
N ILE A 712 -17.57 -2.51 -9.83
CA ILE A 712 -16.94 -1.81 -10.96
C ILE A 712 -16.67 -0.34 -10.66
N THR A 713 -17.52 0.30 -9.85
CA THR A 713 -17.34 1.72 -9.48
C THR A 713 -16.13 2.00 -8.63
N GLN A 714 -15.55 0.97 -7.97
CA GLN A 714 -14.32 1.09 -7.18
C GLN A 714 -13.04 0.93 -7.99
N LEU A 715 -13.12 0.65 -9.29
CA LEU A 715 -11.99 0.43 -10.18
C LEU A 715 -11.73 1.62 -11.10
N TRP A 716 -12.75 2.46 -11.30
CA TRP A 716 -12.67 3.72 -12.06
C TRP A 716 -13.26 4.83 -11.22
N ASP A 717 -12.83 6.06 -11.42
CA ASP A 717 -13.13 7.23 -10.57
C ASP A 717 -12.81 6.97 -9.08
N THR A 718 -11.60 6.44 -8.84
CA THR A 718 -11.16 5.99 -7.52
C THR A 718 -9.68 6.30 -7.27
N ASP A 719 -9.32 6.44 -6.00
CA ASP A 719 -7.94 6.54 -5.52
C ASP A 719 -7.22 5.18 -5.39
N ASN A 720 -7.86 4.09 -5.83
CA ASN A 720 -7.26 2.75 -5.91
C ASN A 720 -6.28 2.69 -7.09
N VAL A 721 -5.17 3.37 -6.96
CA VAL A 721 -4.07 3.44 -7.89
C VAL A 721 -2.78 2.93 -7.24
N SER A 722 -1.73 2.73 -8.02
CA SER A 722 -0.45 2.26 -7.47
C SER A 722 0.22 3.29 -6.55
N GLY A 723 1.08 2.82 -5.67
CA GLY A 723 1.84 3.68 -4.77
C GLY A 723 2.78 4.62 -5.52
N ILE A 724 3.31 4.18 -6.66
CA ILE A 724 4.14 5.04 -7.51
C ILE A 724 3.33 6.19 -8.13
N GLU A 725 2.09 5.94 -8.58
CA GLU A 725 1.20 6.99 -9.09
C GLU A 725 0.93 8.05 -8.02
N LYS A 726 0.56 7.62 -6.79
CA LYS A 726 0.35 8.52 -5.64
C LYS A 726 1.60 9.34 -5.30
N ARG A 727 2.76 8.68 -5.32
CA ARG A 727 4.02 9.33 -4.97
C ARG A 727 4.47 10.34 -6.04
N ILE A 728 4.37 9.97 -7.31
CA ILE A 728 4.68 10.89 -8.41
C ILE A 728 3.74 12.10 -8.38
N ALA A 729 2.44 11.90 -8.20
CA ALA A 729 1.48 12.98 -8.06
C ALA A 729 1.87 13.95 -6.93
N ALA A 730 2.18 13.42 -5.75
CA ALA A 730 2.59 14.23 -4.60
C ALA A 730 3.90 15.00 -4.82
N LEU A 731 4.89 14.43 -5.52
CA LEU A 731 6.18 15.07 -5.80
C LEU A 731 6.15 16.08 -6.96
N THR A 732 5.17 15.98 -7.84
CA THR A 732 5.06 16.83 -9.03
C THR A 732 3.93 17.86 -8.95
N GLY A 733 3.30 17.96 -7.76
CA GLY A 733 2.24 18.94 -7.50
C GLY A 733 0.89 18.59 -8.16
N ILE A 734 0.71 17.35 -8.62
CA ILE A 734 -0.60 16.85 -9.04
C ILE A 734 -1.45 16.67 -7.79
N THR A 735 -2.53 17.41 -7.69
CA THR A 735 -3.37 17.46 -6.49
C THR A 735 -4.31 16.26 -6.36
N ASP A 736 -4.63 15.61 -7.48
CA ASP A 736 -5.54 14.48 -7.54
C ASP A 736 -4.87 13.31 -8.29
N SER A 737 -4.65 12.21 -7.59
CA SER A 737 -4.12 10.96 -8.15
C SER A 737 -5.21 9.95 -8.51
N THR A 738 -6.47 10.34 -8.47
CA THR A 738 -7.61 9.48 -8.78
C THR A 738 -7.55 9.01 -10.22
N ARG A 739 -7.77 7.71 -10.45
CA ARG A 739 -7.93 7.17 -11.80
C ARG A 739 -9.26 7.64 -12.37
N CYS A 740 -9.22 8.55 -13.31
CA CYS A 740 -10.38 9.12 -14.00
C CYS A 740 -10.06 9.33 -15.49
N PHE A 741 -11.04 9.75 -16.26
CA PHE A 741 -10.79 10.12 -17.65
C PHE A 741 -9.99 11.41 -17.75
N LEU A 742 -8.85 11.34 -18.44
CA LEU A 742 -7.95 12.47 -18.69
C LEU A 742 -8.21 13.14 -20.05
N TYR A 743 -8.86 12.46 -20.99
CA TYR A 743 -9.24 13.07 -22.26
C TYR A 743 -10.31 14.16 -22.06
N CYS A 744 -10.32 15.13 -22.98
CA CYS A 744 -11.29 16.21 -22.95
C CYS A 744 -11.91 16.40 -24.33
N MET A 745 -13.24 16.37 -24.41
CA MET A 745 -13.98 16.61 -25.65
C MET A 745 -13.69 17.95 -26.28
N LYS A 746 -13.31 18.96 -25.50
CA LYS A 746 -12.99 20.32 -25.99
C LYS A 746 -11.62 20.39 -26.67
N ASN A 747 -10.74 19.43 -26.45
CA ASN A 747 -9.37 19.40 -26.93
C ASN A 747 -9.19 18.48 -28.15
N ILE A 748 -10.22 18.38 -29.01
CA ILE A 748 -10.15 17.60 -30.24
C ILE A 748 -9.21 18.29 -31.21
N GLU A 749 -8.24 17.54 -31.74
CA GLU A 749 -7.26 18.06 -32.67
C GLU A 749 -7.74 17.99 -34.11
N VAL A 750 -7.56 19.10 -34.84
CA VAL A 750 -7.75 19.14 -36.27
C VAL A 750 -6.47 18.64 -36.93
N ARG A 751 -6.54 17.48 -37.58
CA ARG A 751 -5.41 16.83 -38.24
C ARG A 751 -5.35 17.17 -39.75
N CYS A 752 -4.13 17.26 -40.29
CA CYS A 752 -3.91 17.36 -41.71
C CYS A 752 -3.79 15.96 -42.32
N ASN A 753 -4.70 15.63 -43.25
CA ASN A 753 -4.62 14.41 -44.04
C ASN A 753 -4.13 14.77 -45.45
N GLU A 754 -2.90 14.40 -45.79
CA GLU A 754 -2.29 14.66 -47.06
C GLU A 754 -2.85 13.72 -48.15
N ARG A 755 -3.45 14.29 -49.17
CA ARG A 755 -3.98 13.51 -50.31
C ARG A 755 -3.41 14.07 -51.60
N LEU A 756 -3.13 13.18 -52.57
CA LEU A 756 -2.75 13.55 -53.93
C LEU A 756 -3.97 14.13 -54.63
N VAL A 757 -3.89 15.43 -54.99
CA VAL A 757 -4.92 16.13 -55.75
C VAL A 757 -4.36 16.40 -57.14
N ASN A 758 -5.14 16.10 -58.15
CA ASN A 758 -4.76 16.37 -59.52
C ASN A 758 -5.24 17.76 -59.96
N GLU A 759 -4.36 18.76 -59.86
CA GLU A 759 -4.63 20.13 -60.36
C GLU A 759 -3.98 20.32 -61.74
N ASN A 760 -4.82 20.42 -62.77
CA ASN A 760 -4.40 20.72 -64.14
C ASN A 760 -3.41 19.71 -64.74
N GLY A 761 -3.55 18.41 -64.36
CA GLY A 761 -2.68 17.36 -64.86
C GLY A 761 -1.37 17.13 -64.10
N ASN A 762 -1.11 17.88 -63.03
CA ASN A 762 -0.01 17.65 -62.12
C ASN A 762 -0.54 17.13 -60.76
N GLU A 763 0.00 16.03 -60.30
CA GLU A 763 -0.26 15.51 -58.96
C GLU A 763 0.47 16.38 -57.91
N LYS A 764 -0.30 16.96 -57.01
CA LYS A 764 0.22 17.77 -55.88
C LYS A 764 -0.35 17.22 -54.56
N LEU A 765 0.48 17.05 -53.57
CA LEU A 765 0.05 16.77 -52.20
C LEU A 765 -0.69 17.98 -51.65
N ALA A 766 -1.96 17.83 -51.34
CA ALA A 766 -2.76 18.84 -50.65
C ALA A 766 -3.18 18.30 -49.27
N CYS A 767 -3.03 19.14 -48.24
CA CYS A 767 -3.46 18.87 -46.88
C CYS A 767 -4.94 19.21 -46.72
N PHE A 768 -5.75 18.24 -46.34
CA PHE A 768 -7.14 18.45 -45.94
C PHE A 768 -7.23 18.33 -44.44
N HIS A 769 -7.83 19.30 -43.80
CA HIS A 769 -8.01 19.30 -42.36
C HIS A 769 -9.29 18.53 -41.98
N GLU A 770 -9.17 17.60 -41.09
CA GLU A 770 -10.29 16.79 -40.63
C GLU A 770 -10.15 16.48 -39.12
N PHE A 771 -11.26 16.17 -38.48
CA PHE A 771 -11.31 15.72 -37.08
C PHE A 771 -12.45 14.72 -36.93
N ALA A 772 -12.39 13.92 -35.89
CA ALA A 772 -13.41 12.93 -35.54
C ALA A 772 -13.73 13.01 -34.05
N ILE A 773 -14.97 12.68 -33.69
CA ILE A 773 -15.44 12.67 -32.31
C ILE A 773 -15.98 11.28 -32.01
N THR A 774 -15.34 10.58 -31.07
CA THR A 774 -15.76 9.23 -30.70
C THR A 774 -16.34 9.23 -29.28
N THR A 775 -17.43 8.58 -28.98
CA THR A 775 -18.01 8.42 -27.64
C THR A 775 -17.24 7.38 -26.81
N LEU A 776 -17.48 7.35 -25.52
CA LEU A 776 -16.98 6.31 -24.62
C LEU A 776 -17.44 4.89 -25.03
N THR A 777 -18.55 4.80 -25.76
CA THR A 777 -19.07 3.54 -26.30
C THR A 777 -18.45 3.15 -27.65
N GLY A 778 -17.46 3.92 -28.15
CA GLY A 778 -16.73 3.63 -29.38
C GLY A 778 -17.43 4.11 -30.68
N VAL A 779 -18.55 4.78 -30.58
CA VAL A 779 -19.23 5.34 -31.76
C VAL A 779 -18.52 6.62 -32.22
N THR A 780 -18.10 6.68 -33.49
CA THR A 780 -17.33 7.79 -34.05
C THR A 780 -18.13 8.62 -35.03
N LEU A 781 -18.22 9.93 -34.78
CA LEU A 781 -18.65 10.95 -35.74
C LEU A 781 -17.45 11.48 -36.52
N LYS A 782 -17.54 11.50 -37.84
CA LYS A 782 -16.53 12.02 -38.78
C LYS A 782 -17.05 13.26 -39.49
N ASN A 783 -16.16 14.15 -39.92
CA ASN A 783 -16.55 15.29 -40.73
C ASN A 783 -17.36 14.88 -41.97
N ALA A 784 -18.47 15.57 -42.19
CA ALA A 784 -19.24 15.41 -43.41
C ALA A 784 -18.62 16.14 -44.64
N LYS A 785 -17.80 17.17 -44.38
CA LYS A 785 -17.07 17.94 -45.39
C LYS A 785 -15.56 17.95 -45.16
N GLN A 786 -14.78 18.32 -46.17
CA GLN A 786 -13.34 18.45 -46.09
C GLN A 786 -12.98 19.94 -45.98
N TYR A 787 -12.07 20.29 -45.10
CA TYR A 787 -11.64 21.66 -44.89
C TYR A 787 -10.29 21.91 -45.58
N ALA A 788 -10.21 23.03 -46.31
CA ALA A 788 -8.98 23.43 -46.99
C ALA A 788 -8.00 24.14 -46.05
N SER A 789 -8.48 24.69 -44.92
CA SER A 789 -7.65 25.37 -43.95
C SER A 789 -7.96 24.89 -42.53
N LYS A 790 -6.94 24.89 -41.65
CA LYS A 790 -7.06 24.53 -40.25
C LYS A 790 -8.03 25.44 -39.50
N ALA A 791 -7.96 26.77 -39.78
CA ALA A 791 -8.82 27.74 -39.12
C ALA A 791 -10.32 27.52 -39.43
N GLU A 792 -10.67 27.14 -40.67
CA GLU A 792 -12.06 26.81 -41.01
C GLU A 792 -12.54 25.56 -40.28
N ALA A 793 -11.67 24.53 -40.15
CA ALA A 793 -12.00 23.33 -39.45
C ALA A 793 -12.17 23.56 -37.92
N GLU A 794 -11.34 24.39 -37.33
CA GLU A 794 -11.42 24.79 -35.92
C GLU A 794 -12.69 25.63 -35.62
N GLU A 795 -13.07 26.54 -36.54
CA GLU A 795 -14.32 27.31 -36.41
C GLU A 795 -15.55 26.39 -36.44
N ASP A 796 -15.58 25.45 -37.37
CA ASP A 796 -16.69 24.48 -37.45
C ASP A 796 -16.67 23.52 -36.29
N LEU A 797 -15.50 23.10 -35.78
CA LEU A 797 -15.40 22.27 -34.56
C LEU A 797 -16.07 22.97 -33.36
N GLN A 798 -15.82 24.28 -33.16
CA GLN A 798 -16.49 25.03 -32.10
C GLN A 798 -18.01 25.07 -32.27
N LYS A 799 -18.51 25.20 -33.48
CA LYS A 799 -19.97 25.11 -33.77
C LYS A 799 -20.51 23.72 -33.48
N ILE A 800 -19.77 22.67 -33.81
CA ILE A 800 -20.14 21.29 -33.59
C ILE A 800 -20.22 20.98 -32.10
N LEU A 801 -19.24 21.44 -31.31
CA LEU A 801 -19.22 21.26 -29.85
C LEU A 801 -20.45 21.91 -29.20
N GLU A 802 -20.91 23.07 -29.68
CA GLU A 802 -22.11 23.71 -29.18
C GLU A 802 -23.40 23.04 -29.63
N LEU A 803 -23.48 22.62 -30.91
CA LEU A 803 -24.68 21.96 -31.44
C LEU A 803 -24.86 20.56 -30.87
N GLY A 804 -23.77 19.84 -30.62
CA GLY A 804 -23.77 18.50 -30.05
C GLY A 804 -24.35 18.39 -28.65
N LYS A 805 -24.41 19.50 -27.90
CA LYS A 805 -25.04 19.55 -26.58
C LYS A 805 -26.57 19.29 -26.58
N HIS A 806 -27.18 19.35 -27.76
CA HIS A 806 -28.64 19.23 -27.89
C HIS A 806 -29.04 18.04 -28.77
N LYS A 807 -29.77 17.11 -28.22
CA LYS A 807 -30.27 15.91 -28.92
C LYS A 807 -31.07 16.26 -30.19
N THR A 808 -31.74 17.40 -30.20
CA THR A 808 -32.53 17.88 -31.36
C THR A 808 -31.72 18.10 -32.63
N ASN A 809 -30.39 18.23 -32.52
CA ASN A 809 -29.50 18.42 -33.66
C ASN A 809 -29.01 17.11 -34.27
N PHE A 810 -29.32 15.98 -33.62
CA PHE A 810 -29.01 14.65 -34.12
C PHE A 810 -30.18 14.08 -34.89
N SER A 811 -29.89 13.34 -36.01
CA SER A 811 -30.89 12.63 -36.77
C SER A 811 -30.33 11.30 -37.31
N PHE A 812 -31.20 10.32 -37.45
CA PHE A 812 -30.88 9.05 -38.09
C PHE A 812 -31.20 9.14 -39.58
N ASN A 813 -30.23 8.83 -40.44
CA ASN A 813 -30.43 8.71 -41.87
C ASN A 813 -30.73 7.27 -42.24
N GLN A 814 -31.99 6.98 -42.63
CA GLN A 814 -32.46 5.64 -43.02
C GLN A 814 -31.78 5.09 -44.24
N ALA A 815 -31.31 5.94 -45.18
CA ALA A 815 -30.70 5.46 -46.43
C ALA A 815 -29.26 4.96 -46.20
N ASP A 816 -28.51 5.64 -45.37
CA ASP A 816 -27.11 5.34 -45.06
C ASP A 816 -26.97 4.61 -43.71
N LYS A 817 -28.07 4.37 -42.97
CA LYS A 817 -28.12 3.72 -41.68
C LYS A 817 -27.06 4.30 -40.70
N ASN A 818 -26.97 5.61 -40.67
CA ASN A 818 -25.98 6.32 -39.86
C ASN A 818 -26.58 7.47 -39.03
N LEU A 819 -25.89 7.81 -37.96
CA LEU A 819 -26.21 8.98 -37.12
C LEU A 819 -25.57 10.22 -37.74
N GLN A 820 -26.31 11.31 -37.77
CA GLN A 820 -25.85 12.61 -38.29
C GLN A 820 -26.06 13.71 -37.28
N LEU A 821 -25.07 14.60 -37.14
CA LEU A 821 -25.18 15.87 -36.43
C LEU A 821 -25.34 17.01 -37.43
N ASN A 822 -26.42 17.72 -37.33
CA ASN A 822 -26.85 18.73 -38.31
C ASN A 822 -26.87 20.13 -37.73
N SER A 823 -26.53 21.13 -38.56
CA SER A 823 -26.93 22.52 -38.37
C SER A 823 -28.27 22.78 -39.05
N ALA A 824 -28.78 24.00 -38.98
CA ALA A 824 -29.99 24.39 -39.66
C ALA A 824 -29.88 24.32 -41.22
N GLU A 825 -28.68 24.31 -41.74
CA GLU A 825 -28.40 24.44 -43.17
C GLU A 825 -27.74 23.19 -43.77
N GLU A 826 -26.95 22.42 -43.00
CA GLU A 826 -26.14 21.30 -43.51
C GLU A 826 -25.85 20.23 -42.45
N THR A 827 -25.49 19.03 -42.88
CA THR A 827 -24.92 17.99 -42.02
C THR A 827 -23.43 18.26 -41.79
N LEU A 828 -23.08 18.41 -40.53
CA LEU A 828 -21.71 18.73 -40.11
C LEU A 828 -20.86 17.50 -39.88
N MET A 829 -21.45 16.50 -39.19
CA MET A 829 -20.78 15.23 -38.90
C MET A 829 -21.69 14.03 -39.13
N LYS A 830 -21.09 12.86 -39.38
CA LYS A 830 -21.82 11.60 -39.55
C LYS A 830 -20.99 10.40 -39.10
N THR A 831 -21.64 9.33 -38.66
CA THR A 831 -21.01 8.04 -38.45
C THR A 831 -20.77 7.31 -39.75
N ASP A 832 -20.04 6.19 -39.70
CA ASP A 832 -19.88 5.31 -40.85
C ASP A 832 -21.24 4.78 -41.37
N VAL A 833 -21.27 4.44 -42.64
CA VAL A 833 -22.48 3.90 -43.27
C VAL A 833 -22.76 2.51 -42.75
N ASP A 834 -24.03 2.11 -42.64
CA ASP A 834 -24.52 0.83 -42.13
C ASP A 834 -24.08 0.51 -40.67
N LEU A 835 -23.80 1.54 -39.84
CA LEU A 835 -23.40 1.35 -38.45
C LEU A 835 -24.57 0.97 -37.54
N PHE A 836 -25.80 1.45 -37.79
CA PHE A 836 -26.98 1.18 -36.99
C PHE A 836 -28.07 0.52 -37.82
N GLU A 837 -28.65 -0.57 -37.32
CA GLU A 837 -29.77 -1.23 -38.00
C GLU A 837 -31.11 -0.53 -37.77
N GLU A 838 -31.29 0.02 -36.55
CA GLU A 838 -32.49 0.69 -36.12
C GLU A 838 -32.24 2.14 -35.64
N GLU A 839 -33.29 3.00 -35.76
CA GLU A 839 -33.23 4.37 -35.31
C GLU A 839 -33.04 4.48 -33.79
N VAL A 840 -33.52 3.51 -33.01
CA VAL A 840 -33.40 3.47 -31.57
C VAL A 840 -31.95 3.42 -31.14
N ASP A 841 -31.16 2.53 -31.70
CA ASP A 841 -29.74 2.36 -31.40
C ASP A 841 -28.92 3.60 -31.75
N ALA A 842 -29.23 4.23 -32.89
CA ALA A 842 -28.61 5.48 -33.30
C ALA A 842 -28.94 6.63 -32.35
N MET A 843 -30.16 6.70 -31.81
CA MET A 843 -30.59 7.75 -30.89
C MET A 843 -30.09 7.51 -29.48
N GLU A 844 -29.80 6.29 -29.05
CA GLU A 844 -29.08 5.98 -27.83
C GLU A 844 -27.61 6.46 -27.94
N ALA A 845 -26.97 6.25 -29.07
CA ALA A 845 -25.65 6.80 -29.34
C ALA A 845 -25.68 8.35 -29.32
N ALA A 846 -26.73 8.97 -29.85
CA ALA A 846 -26.91 10.43 -29.77
C ALA A 846 -27.07 10.92 -28.31
N ASP A 847 -27.79 10.20 -27.46
CA ASP A 847 -27.88 10.52 -26.04
C ASP A 847 -26.53 10.48 -25.33
N GLN A 848 -25.69 9.52 -25.70
CA GLN A 848 -24.33 9.42 -25.19
C GLN A 848 -23.48 10.61 -25.64
N PHE A 849 -23.53 11.00 -26.94
CA PHE A 849 -22.85 12.21 -27.43
C PHE A 849 -23.32 13.47 -26.69
N VAL A 850 -24.64 13.65 -26.52
CA VAL A 850 -25.21 14.80 -25.78
C VAL A 850 -24.72 14.84 -24.34
N LYS A 851 -24.66 13.70 -23.67
CA LYS A 851 -24.12 13.61 -22.31
C LYS A 851 -22.68 14.06 -22.26
N GLU A 852 -21.82 13.50 -23.10
CA GLU A 852 -20.38 13.78 -23.13
C GLU A 852 -20.07 15.23 -23.58
N PHE A 853 -20.84 15.82 -24.49
CA PHE A 853 -20.70 17.23 -24.89
C PHE A 853 -21.12 18.23 -23.79
N ASN A 854 -21.98 17.81 -22.86
CA ASN A 854 -22.39 18.62 -21.74
C ASN A 854 -21.51 18.44 -20.49
N GLU A 855 -20.65 17.42 -20.47
CA GLU A 855 -19.71 17.26 -19.36
C GLU A 855 -18.69 18.41 -19.34
N GLU A 856 -18.51 19.00 -18.16
CA GLU A 856 -17.49 20.03 -17.97
C GLU A 856 -16.12 19.39 -17.94
N CYS A 857 -15.29 19.80 -18.85
CA CYS A 857 -13.91 19.37 -19.00
C CYS A 857 -13.01 20.34 -18.22
N ASN A 858 -12.40 19.86 -17.16
CA ASN A 858 -11.49 20.63 -16.33
C ASN A 858 -10.01 20.40 -16.66
N ASP A 859 -9.68 19.81 -17.82
CA ASP A 859 -8.33 19.42 -18.24
C ASP A 859 -7.56 18.74 -17.09
N PRO A 860 -8.02 17.56 -16.60
CA PRO A 860 -7.41 16.93 -15.46
C PRO A 860 -5.96 16.55 -15.75
N ILE A 861 -5.08 16.91 -14.83
CA ILE A 861 -3.68 16.51 -14.87
C ILE A 861 -3.55 15.20 -14.08
N GLY A 862 -3.18 14.13 -14.76
CA GLY A 862 -3.09 12.81 -14.17
C GLY A 862 -2.25 11.87 -15.01
N LEU A 863 -2.17 10.61 -14.58
CA LEU A 863 -1.46 9.54 -15.26
C LEU A 863 -2.17 8.20 -15.08
N HIS A 864 -1.96 7.28 -16.04
CA HIS A 864 -2.37 5.89 -15.94
C HIS A 864 -1.14 4.99 -15.97
N LEU A 865 -1.14 3.94 -15.15
CA LEU A 865 -0.10 2.93 -15.12
C LEU A 865 -0.67 1.56 -15.45
N ILE A 866 -0.05 0.87 -16.42
CA ILE A 866 -0.45 -0.46 -16.88
C ILE A 866 0.68 -1.44 -16.63
N GLU A 867 0.44 -2.43 -15.77
CA GLU A 867 1.38 -3.50 -15.47
C GLU A 867 1.31 -4.58 -16.54
N HIS A 868 2.39 -4.81 -17.27
CA HIS A 868 2.42 -5.76 -18.37
C HIS A 868 2.23 -7.21 -17.92
N ILE A 869 2.62 -7.56 -16.71
CA ILE A 869 2.44 -8.91 -16.15
C ILE A 869 0.95 -9.32 -16.09
N LEU A 870 0.06 -8.36 -15.91
CA LEU A 870 -1.39 -8.60 -15.89
C LEU A 870 -1.97 -8.90 -17.29
N LEU A 871 -1.24 -8.53 -18.34
CA LEU A 871 -1.59 -8.81 -19.76
C LEU A 871 -1.06 -10.15 -20.25
N ARG A 872 -0.39 -10.93 -19.40
CA ARG A 872 0.17 -12.24 -19.76
C ARG A 872 -0.90 -13.18 -20.33
N PRO A 873 -0.56 -14.04 -21.29
CA PRO A 873 -1.48 -15.03 -21.82
C PRO A 873 -1.80 -16.09 -20.76
N ARG A 874 -3.06 -16.47 -20.64
CA ARG A 874 -3.54 -17.50 -19.73
C ARG A 874 -3.91 -18.80 -20.45
N ASN A 875 -4.05 -18.74 -21.78
CA ASN A 875 -4.16 -19.90 -22.67
C ASN A 875 -3.63 -19.52 -24.06
N THR A 876 -3.66 -20.45 -25.02
CA THR A 876 -3.11 -20.27 -26.39
C THR A 876 -3.94 -19.33 -27.27
N ASP A 877 -5.12 -18.89 -26.84
CA ASP A 877 -6.03 -18.05 -27.63
C ASP A 877 -5.78 -16.56 -27.43
N TYR A 878 -4.96 -16.17 -26.43
CA TYR A 878 -4.60 -14.78 -26.17
C TYR A 878 -3.64 -14.22 -27.22
N LYS A 879 -3.79 -12.96 -27.57
CA LYS A 879 -2.81 -12.23 -28.37
C LYS A 879 -1.54 -11.97 -27.56
N LEU A 880 -0.39 -12.22 -28.18
CA LEU A 880 0.90 -11.95 -27.57
C LEU A 880 1.33 -10.50 -27.81
N MET A 881 2.00 -9.91 -26.83
CA MET A 881 2.61 -8.59 -26.98
C MET A 881 3.72 -8.63 -28.03
N GLU A 882 3.88 -7.52 -28.75
CA GLU A 882 4.93 -7.41 -29.77
C GLU A 882 6.29 -7.19 -29.12
N VAL A 883 7.29 -7.80 -29.73
CA VAL A 883 8.70 -7.68 -29.34
C VAL A 883 9.55 -7.40 -30.56
N CYS A 884 10.70 -6.74 -30.38
CA CYS A 884 11.67 -6.54 -31.43
C CYS A 884 12.90 -7.42 -31.19
N LEU A 885 12.97 -8.59 -31.84
CA LEU A 885 14.01 -9.60 -31.64
C LEU A 885 15.17 -9.45 -32.64
N LYS A 886 15.01 -8.65 -33.69
CA LYS A 886 15.99 -8.53 -34.80
C LYS A 886 17.37 -8.01 -34.39
N ASN A 887 17.43 -7.21 -33.36
CA ASN A 887 18.69 -6.61 -32.93
C ASN A 887 19.53 -7.54 -32.05
N GLY A 888 18.99 -8.68 -31.55
CA GLY A 888 19.71 -9.81 -30.96
C GLY A 888 20.76 -9.53 -29.88
N GLU A 889 20.97 -8.27 -29.54
CA GLU A 889 22.08 -7.86 -28.67
C GLU A 889 21.75 -7.95 -27.19
N CYS A 890 20.47 -8.02 -26.81
CA CYS A 890 20.07 -8.17 -25.42
C CYS A 890 18.95 -9.21 -25.23
N PRO A 891 19.18 -10.30 -24.48
CA PRO A 891 18.10 -11.26 -24.13
C PRO A 891 16.96 -10.61 -23.32
N CYS A 892 17.21 -9.47 -22.68
CA CYS A 892 16.20 -8.74 -21.89
C CYS A 892 15.09 -8.12 -22.73
N ASP A 893 15.27 -7.91 -24.03
CA ASP A 893 14.24 -7.36 -24.92
C ASP A 893 13.21 -8.40 -25.38
N MET A 894 13.44 -9.68 -25.06
CA MET A 894 12.53 -10.78 -25.46
C MET A 894 11.27 -10.87 -24.59
N ASP A 895 11.32 -10.34 -23.36
CA ASP A 895 10.22 -10.44 -22.41
C ASP A 895 9.50 -9.10 -22.27
N PRO A 896 8.29 -8.95 -22.83
CA PRO A 896 7.52 -7.73 -22.70
C PRO A 896 6.68 -7.68 -21.41
N TYR A 897 6.63 -8.76 -20.61
CA TYR A 897 5.71 -8.90 -19.47
C TYR A 897 6.40 -8.70 -18.12
N THR A 898 7.57 -9.36 -17.92
CA THR A 898 8.23 -9.41 -16.61
C THR A 898 8.77 -8.04 -16.20
N PHE A 899 8.34 -7.58 -15.04
CA PHE A 899 8.78 -6.33 -14.42
C PHE A 899 8.75 -5.10 -15.35
N ARG A 900 7.72 -5.03 -16.20
CA ARG A 900 7.49 -3.93 -17.12
C ARG A 900 6.13 -3.31 -16.89
N ALA A 901 6.09 -1.97 -17.02
CA ALA A 901 4.83 -1.24 -17.03
C ALA A 901 4.91 -0.06 -17.98
N SER A 902 3.74 0.36 -18.47
CA SER A 902 3.59 1.57 -19.29
C SER A 902 2.92 2.66 -18.47
N VAL A 903 3.49 3.86 -18.49
CA VAL A 903 2.92 5.08 -17.91
C VAL A 903 2.41 5.95 -19.05
N VAL A 904 1.13 6.27 -19.01
CA VAL A 904 0.41 6.99 -20.06
C VAL A 904 -0.05 8.35 -19.54
N LEU A 905 0.27 9.40 -20.27
CA LEU A 905 0.11 10.78 -19.86
C LEU A 905 -0.47 11.63 -21.01
N PRO A 906 -1.35 12.60 -20.73
CA PRO A 906 -1.75 13.60 -21.72
C PRO A 906 -0.65 14.65 -21.89
N TYR A 907 -0.37 15.07 -23.12
CA TYR A 907 0.67 16.10 -23.35
C TYR A 907 0.15 17.54 -23.31
N TRP A 908 -1.17 17.76 -23.33
CA TRP A 908 -1.78 19.08 -23.52
C TRP A 908 -2.17 19.84 -22.23
N PRO A 909 -2.53 19.20 -21.08
CA PRO A 909 -3.07 19.95 -19.97
C PRO A 909 -1.99 20.69 -19.18
N GLY A 910 -2.28 21.96 -18.86
CA GLY A 910 -1.49 22.77 -17.93
C GLY A 910 0.01 22.81 -18.25
N TYR A 911 0.83 22.48 -17.27
CA TYR A 911 2.29 22.46 -17.41
C TYR A 911 2.84 21.21 -18.13
N PHE A 912 2.03 20.23 -18.43
CA PHE A 912 2.42 19.07 -19.26
C PHE A 912 2.71 19.45 -20.71
N ASP A 913 2.19 20.59 -21.19
CA ASP A 913 2.52 21.13 -22.48
C ASP A 913 3.99 21.64 -22.57
N ASN A 914 4.67 21.83 -21.44
CA ASN A 914 6.06 22.28 -21.39
C ASN A 914 7.07 21.13 -21.50
N ALA A 915 7.97 21.18 -22.48
CA ALA A 915 8.96 20.13 -22.74
C ALA A 915 9.93 19.91 -21.57
N ALA A 916 10.35 20.98 -20.87
CA ALA A 916 11.24 20.85 -19.72
C ALA A 916 10.55 20.18 -18.51
N PHE A 917 9.25 20.42 -18.37
CA PHE A 917 8.47 19.74 -17.35
C PHE A 917 8.32 18.25 -17.67
N ARG A 918 8.07 17.88 -18.92
CA ARG A 918 8.01 16.48 -19.35
C ARG A 918 9.31 15.73 -19.08
N GLU A 919 10.45 16.34 -19.41
CA GLU A 919 11.77 15.77 -19.12
C GLU A 919 11.98 15.58 -17.60
N TYR A 920 11.62 16.59 -16.81
CA TYR A 920 11.67 16.47 -15.34
C TYR A 920 10.77 15.33 -14.82
N PHE A 921 9.55 15.24 -15.35
CA PHE A 921 8.56 14.25 -14.94
C PHE A 921 9.01 12.81 -15.29
N GLU A 922 9.55 12.62 -16.51
CA GLU A 922 10.11 11.33 -16.94
C GLU A 922 11.28 10.90 -16.03
N ASN A 923 12.18 11.83 -15.71
CA ASN A 923 13.28 11.55 -14.79
C ASN A 923 12.77 11.18 -13.40
N ARG A 924 11.77 11.87 -12.89
CA ARG A 924 11.15 11.54 -11.60
C ARG A 924 10.50 10.16 -11.60
N ILE A 925 9.76 9.80 -12.63
CA ILE A 925 9.19 8.46 -12.77
C ILE A 925 10.29 7.40 -12.71
N GLN A 926 11.39 7.59 -13.42
CA GLN A 926 12.49 6.62 -13.42
C GLN A 926 13.21 6.53 -12.06
N GLU A 927 13.40 7.66 -11.37
CA GLU A 927 14.01 7.68 -10.02
C GLU A 927 13.14 7.02 -8.96
N GLU A 928 11.82 7.15 -9.07
CA GLU A 928 10.87 6.61 -8.09
C GLU A 928 10.45 5.17 -8.36
N ALA A 929 10.69 4.66 -9.57
CA ALA A 929 10.40 3.29 -9.93
C ALA A 929 11.19 2.30 -9.05
N PRO A 930 10.59 1.16 -8.65
CA PRO A 930 11.35 0.07 -8.07
C PRO A 930 12.50 -0.35 -8.99
N ALA A 931 13.70 -0.60 -8.45
CA ALA A 931 14.93 -0.83 -9.24
C ALA A 931 14.84 -1.99 -10.26
N HIS A 932 13.91 -2.92 -10.06
CA HIS A 932 13.67 -4.06 -10.95
C HIS A 932 12.57 -3.82 -11.98
N VAL A 933 11.83 -2.69 -11.89
CA VAL A 933 10.71 -2.38 -12.80
C VAL A 933 11.16 -1.40 -13.86
N GLN A 934 10.97 -1.77 -15.11
CA GLN A 934 11.21 -0.90 -16.27
C GLN A 934 9.92 -0.20 -16.68
N LEU A 935 9.92 1.13 -16.67
CA LEU A 935 8.77 1.95 -17.05
C LEU A 935 8.95 2.52 -18.45
N LYS A 936 7.94 2.35 -19.30
CA LYS A 936 7.82 3.03 -20.59
C LYS A 936 6.86 4.21 -20.42
N VAL A 937 7.34 5.43 -20.67
CA VAL A 937 6.51 6.64 -20.60
C VAL A 937 6.01 7.01 -22.00
N CYS A 938 4.70 7.24 -22.12
CA CYS A 938 4.04 7.62 -23.36
C CYS A 938 3.20 8.88 -23.15
N TRP A 939 3.52 9.93 -23.89
CA TRP A 939 2.75 11.17 -23.93
C TRP A 939 1.77 11.11 -25.10
N LEU A 940 0.48 11.12 -24.85
CA LEU A 940 -0.55 10.89 -25.85
C LEU A 940 -1.27 12.19 -26.23
N SER A 941 -1.74 12.23 -27.48
CA SER A 941 -2.74 13.20 -27.92
C SER A 941 -4.11 12.90 -27.30
N ASN A 942 -5.00 13.88 -27.31
CA ASN A 942 -6.32 13.72 -26.72
C ASN A 942 -7.14 12.57 -27.37
N ASP A 943 -7.01 12.40 -28.69
CA ASP A 943 -7.73 11.34 -29.41
C ASP A 943 -7.20 9.95 -29.04
N LEU A 944 -5.89 9.79 -28.96
CA LEU A 944 -5.27 8.51 -28.61
C LEU A 944 -5.46 8.20 -27.14
N MET A 945 -5.46 9.22 -26.26
CA MET A 945 -5.79 9.06 -24.85
C MET A 945 -7.19 8.50 -24.67
N ARG A 946 -8.15 9.05 -25.39
CA ARG A 946 -9.53 8.56 -25.32
C ARG A 946 -9.67 7.11 -25.77
N GLU A 947 -9.07 6.74 -26.90
CA GLU A 947 -9.06 5.35 -27.40
C GLU A 947 -8.43 4.41 -26.39
N PHE A 948 -7.35 4.84 -25.76
CA PHE A 948 -6.69 4.09 -24.70
C PHE A 948 -7.58 3.94 -23.47
N GLU A 949 -8.15 5.02 -22.93
CA GLU A 949 -8.90 5.01 -21.68
C GLU A 949 -10.17 4.15 -21.75
N VAL A 950 -10.88 4.15 -22.87
CA VAL A 950 -12.05 3.29 -23.07
C VAL A 950 -11.69 1.82 -22.93
N ARG A 951 -10.59 1.40 -23.58
CA ARG A 951 -10.12 0.01 -23.52
C ARG A 951 -9.51 -0.34 -22.17
N HIS A 952 -8.78 0.59 -21.57
CA HIS A 952 -8.19 0.42 -20.25
C HIS A 952 -9.25 0.22 -19.17
N LYS A 953 -10.31 1.04 -19.18
CA LYS A 953 -11.44 0.87 -18.26
C LYS A 953 -12.09 -0.50 -18.42
N ARG A 954 -12.47 -0.89 -19.66
CA ARG A 954 -13.05 -2.19 -19.93
C ARG A 954 -12.14 -3.32 -19.43
N TRP A 955 -10.84 -3.23 -19.72
CA TRP A 955 -9.88 -4.25 -19.33
C TRP A 955 -9.76 -4.41 -17.80
N ILE A 956 -9.74 -3.31 -17.04
CA ILE A 956 -9.71 -3.37 -15.57
C ILE A 956 -10.99 -4.04 -15.02
N GLU A 957 -12.14 -3.69 -15.56
CA GLU A 957 -13.43 -4.23 -15.15
C GLU A 957 -13.52 -5.74 -15.44
N GLU A 958 -13.12 -6.16 -16.64
CA GLU A 958 -13.11 -7.58 -17.03
C GLU A 958 -12.03 -8.39 -16.28
N LEU A 959 -10.87 -7.80 -15.95
CA LEU A 959 -9.86 -8.44 -15.11
C LEU A 959 -10.41 -8.74 -13.71
N ALA A 960 -11.13 -7.81 -13.13
CA ALA A 960 -11.76 -8.00 -11.83
C ALA A 960 -12.88 -9.06 -11.88
N ALA A 961 -13.70 -9.03 -12.92
CA ALA A 961 -14.73 -10.03 -13.14
C ALA A 961 -14.13 -11.45 -13.33
N TYR A 962 -13.07 -11.56 -14.13
CA TYR A 962 -12.33 -12.80 -14.30
C TYR A 962 -11.72 -13.31 -12.99
N SER A 963 -11.17 -12.41 -12.17
CA SER A 963 -10.60 -12.78 -10.88
C SER A 963 -11.64 -13.32 -9.88
N ALA A 964 -12.88 -12.84 -9.98
CA ALA A 964 -13.98 -13.32 -9.17
C ALA A 964 -14.50 -14.69 -9.64
N ASP A 965 -14.67 -14.88 -10.95
CA ASP A 965 -15.14 -16.11 -11.57
C ASP A 965 -14.43 -16.36 -12.91
N PRO A 966 -13.29 -17.08 -12.88
CA PRO A 966 -12.51 -17.38 -14.09
C PRO A 966 -13.25 -18.24 -15.11
N LEU A 967 -14.22 -19.03 -14.69
CA LEU A 967 -14.92 -19.96 -15.60
C LEU A 967 -15.94 -19.23 -16.49
N THR A 968 -16.69 -18.30 -15.90
CA THR A 968 -17.74 -17.56 -16.60
C THR A 968 -17.18 -16.42 -17.44
N ASN A 969 -16.13 -15.74 -16.96
CA ASN A 969 -15.63 -14.49 -17.55
C ASN A 969 -14.36 -14.66 -18.41
N ALA A 970 -13.97 -15.89 -18.74
CA ALA A 970 -12.72 -16.14 -19.47
C ALA A 970 -12.70 -15.51 -20.87
N ASP A 971 -13.79 -15.62 -21.63
CA ASP A 971 -13.86 -15.12 -23.01
C ASP A 971 -13.93 -13.58 -23.06
N THR A 972 -14.75 -12.96 -22.21
CA THR A 972 -14.89 -11.49 -22.15
C THR A 972 -13.60 -10.84 -21.73
N PHE A 973 -12.92 -11.40 -20.73
CA PHE A 973 -11.61 -10.93 -20.30
C PHE A 973 -10.55 -11.12 -21.40
N ARG A 974 -10.53 -12.26 -22.10
CA ARG A 974 -9.60 -12.48 -23.22
C ARG A 974 -9.76 -11.42 -24.29
N GLU A 975 -11.01 -11.12 -24.70
CA GLU A 975 -11.28 -10.07 -25.68
C GLU A 975 -10.79 -8.69 -25.22
N ALA A 976 -11.09 -8.31 -23.97
CA ALA A 976 -10.64 -7.05 -23.40
C ALA A 976 -9.09 -6.98 -23.28
N ASN A 977 -8.45 -8.09 -22.95
CA ASN A 977 -6.99 -8.20 -22.89
C ASN A 977 -6.35 -8.05 -24.27
N ASP A 978 -6.92 -8.69 -25.29
CA ASP A 978 -6.45 -8.59 -26.67
C ASP A 978 -6.61 -7.18 -27.23
N ASP A 979 -7.73 -6.51 -26.93
CA ASP A 979 -7.95 -5.09 -27.26
C ASP A 979 -6.93 -4.18 -26.57
N MET A 980 -6.59 -4.48 -25.31
CA MET A 980 -5.59 -3.73 -24.56
C MET A 980 -4.19 -3.92 -25.14
N VAL A 981 -3.81 -5.15 -25.51
CA VAL A 981 -2.55 -5.44 -26.19
C VAL A 981 -2.47 -4.69 -27.53
N GLU A 982 -3.57 -4.59 -28.29
CA GLU A 982 -3.60 -3.85 -29.55
C GLU A 982 -3.40 -2.35 -29.35
N VAL A 983 -4.07 -1.73 -28.37
CA VAL A 983 -3.87 -0.30 -28.11
C VAL A 983 -2.46 0.03 -27.64
N LEU A 984 -1.86 -0.84 -26.81
CA LEU A 984 -0.48 -0.65 -26.35
C LEU A 984 0.56 -0.63 -27.49
N LYS A 985 0.27 -1.31 -28.62
CA LYS A 985 1.09 -1.23 -29.83
C LYS A 985 1.09 0.16 -30.47
N LEU A 986 -0.03 0.88 -30.34
CA LEU A 986 -0.22 2.21 -30.90
C LEU A 986 0.40 3.29 -30.01
N LEU A 987 0.64 2.98 -28.72
CA LEU A 987 1.15 3.95 -27.76
C LEU A 987 2.62 4.34 -28.04
N HIS A 988 2.79 5.55 -28.51
CA HIS A 988 4.07 6.22 -28.61
C HIS A 988 3.92 7.67 -28.22
N SER A 989 5.00 8.32 -27.82
CA SER A 989 4.92 9.73 -27.45
C SER A 989 4.61 10.56 -28.69
N GLU A 990 3.45 11.21 -28.69
CA GLU A 990 3.04 12.20 -29.69
C GLU A 990 3.35 13.60 -29.15
N TYR A 991 3.97 14.43 -29.99
CA TYR A 991 4.25 15.82 -29.65
C TYR A 991 3.62 16.71 -30.70
N PRO A 992 3.22 17.95 -30.35
CA PRO A 992 2.67 18.89 -31.34
C PRO A 992 3.64 19.05 -32.50
N LEU A 993 3.15 18.90 -33.71
CA LEU A 993 3.95 19.10 -34.90
C LEU A 993 4.36 20.59 -35.01
N ALA A 994 5.66 20.81 -35.12
CA ALA A 994 6.19 22.15 -35.29
C ALA A 994 6.86 22.34 -36.66
N THR A 995 6.62 23.47 -37.28
CA THR A 995 7.33 23.91 -38.48
C THR A 995 8.19 25.15 -38.16
N LEU A 996 9.42 25.15 -38.66
CA LEU A 996 10.25 26.36 -38.63
C LEU A 996 9.65 27.40 -39.60
N HIS A 997 9.16 28.52 -39.07
CA HIS A 997 8.68 29.62 -39.85
C HIS A 997 9.66 30.78 -39.80
N ASN A 998 9.78 31.49 -40.95
CA ASN A 998 10.33 32.85 -40.94
C ASN A 998 9.37 33.73 -40.13
N CYS A 999 9.91 34.69 -39.38
CA CYS A 999 9.17 35.60 -38.50
C CYS A 999 8.22 36.54 -39.26
N ASP A 1000 7.28 36.02 -40.00
CA ASP A 1000 6.30 36.78 -40.77
C ASP A 1000 4.98 36.78 -40.01
N GLU A 1001 4.64 37.88 -39.35
CA GLU A 1001 3.45 38.05 -38.51
C GLU A 1001 2.12 37.80 -39.24
N SER A 1002 2.13 37.68 -40.57
CA SER A 1002 0.92 37.48 -41.37
C SER A 1002 0.36 36.07 -41.34
N LYS A 1003 1.01 35.09 -40.68
CA LYS A 1003 0.59 33.68 -40.58
C LYS A 1003 0.40 33.25 -39.14
N ALA A 1004 -0.21 34.06 -38.34
CA ALA A 1004 -0.66 33.69 -37.01
C ALA A 1004 -1.70 32.54 -37.13
N GLY A 1005 -1.31 31.32 -36.80
CA GLY A 1005 -2.16 30.13 -36.89
C GLY A 1005 -1.46 28.87 -37.39
N SER A 1006 -0.23 28.95 -37.89
CA SER A 1006 0.56 27.77 -38.22
C SER A 1006 1.42 27.39 -37.00
N ASN A 1007 1.56 26.09 -36.75
CA ASN A 1007 2.37 25.55 -35.64
C ASN A 1007 3.78 26.12 -35.68
N THR A 1008 4.04 27.15 -34.89
CA THR A 1008 5.36 27.73 -34.70
C THR A 1008 6.15 26.95 -33.68
N VAL A 1009 7.47 26.87 -33.88
CA VAL A 1009 8.35 26.31 -32.86
C VAL A 1009 8.34 27.24 -31.65
N VAL A 1010 7.81 26.77 -30.54
CA VAL A 1010 7.80 27.47 -29.25
C VAL A 1010 8.89 26.87 -28.39
N LEU A 1011 9.83 27.69 -27.94
CA LEU A 1011 10.91 27.24 -27.06
C LEU A 1011 10.33 26.67 -25.75
N GLY A 1012 10.75 25.47 -25.37
CA GLY A 1012 10.26 24.78 -24.19
C GLY A 1012 8.93 24.03 -24.34
N LYS A 1013 8.23 24.17 -25.49
CA LYS A 1013 6.95 23.47 -25.75
C LYS A 1013 7.00 22.54 -26.95
N THR A 1014 7.94 22.70 -27.85
CA THR A 1014 7.97 21.97 -29.11
C THR A 1014 9.23 21.16 -29.23
N VAL A 1015 9.09 19.87 -29.56
CA VAL A 1015 10.21 18.98 -29.84
C VAL A 1015 10.49 18.94 -31.33
N LEU A 1016 11.72 19.30 -31.71
CA LEU A 1016 12.18 19.23 -33.09
C LEU A 1016 12.60 17.79 -33.41
N GLY A 1017 12.02 17.18 -34.42
CA GLY A 1017 12.51 15.92 -34.98
C GLY A 1017 11.63 14.70 -34.73
N THR A 1018 10.40 14.86 -34.24
CA THR A 1018 9.42 13.79 -34.27
C THR A 1018 8.93 13.57 -35.70
N PHE A 1019 9.61 12.70 -36.45
CA PHE A 1019 9.10 12.21 -37.70
C PHE A 1019 8.15 11.07 -37.44
N LYS A 1020 6.93 11.14 -37.94
CA LYS A 1020 6.11 9.94 -38.15
C LYS A 1020 6.88 9.02 -39.06
N ASN A 1021 7.35 7.91 -38.55
CA ASN A 1021 7.67 6.79 -39.45
C ASN A 1021 6.35 6.34 -40.07
N GLN A 1022 6.22 6.51 -41.36
CA GLN A 1022 5.15 5.98 -42.17
C GLN A 1022 5.16 4.46 -42.15
#